data_c415dbbcb589e01d1f4eb97388fd2f5b
#
_entry.id   c415dbbcb589e01d1f4eb97388fd2f5b
#
_cell.length_a   1.000
_cell.length_b   1.000
_cell.length_c   1.000
_cell.angle_alpha   90.00
_cell.angle_beta   90.00
_cell.angle_gamma   90.00
#
_symmetry.space_group_name_H-M   'P 1'
#
loop_
_entity.id
_entity.type
_entity.pdbx_description
1 polymer ?
#
loop_
_entity_poly.entity_id
_entity_poly.type
_entity_poly.pdbx_seq_one_letter_code
_entity_poly.pdbx_strand_id
1 'polypeptide(L)'
;MVSKKLIIFFLIQIMFGYSQNFINDSINLNEVVVSITKIKDSIKKSPFSISSTDYMDFQKNAQQFYLSEYIERNPGIFISNDNNFAQDARISIRGFGSRANFGIRGIKLIIDGVPETTPDGQSQIDNLNLEIIQNIEIIKGTSSSLYGNSSAGVIKIKSLTEFNKNFSKISYSYGSYNQAKKQAFFGLKKNNSFYTILVGETKSEGYRNFSDFKNSNFNLNFKKNISKESWININFNIVNSPYAYDSGGLTIAEANNDRKKASDRNVQYKTKEEVNHFKFNSSYGKNFNEKNSFSSYVFISKRNFNGKTPVKNGGAIKLNRNYWGFGANYNNESKFKTQFGIDIGNQNDSRKRFINNQGIIESLVLNQRENFINTGIYLVNNFQLDKFTISSGIRYDINKIELKDQYLEDGNSSDKIKLNSLNPSIGINYKLSKNSRIFINTSSGFETPTLNEYSSSPIGTGFNEELKSQRNMGFEIGVSLFNSKRNSNIDLVYFETVSNNEVLSYEDENFPNQKFYNNAGKSKREGIEILGFYTINKTIISTSFTLGKYIFKEFRDNVNDYKGNKIPGIPNNILTVSLEHKTKNNLFLNFNFKNTGSMFADNSNSVHINKFNTLNFKMGKEFKFYKSMIYPFLIVNNIFEEEYFDNIRINALAGRYYEPAPKRTIFGGIRISL
;
A
#
# COMPACT_ATOMS: atom_id res chain seq x y z
N MET A 1 -28.66 6.29 -16.51
CA MET A 1 -27.84 6.90 -17.59
C MET A 1 -27.76 8.40 -17.34
N VAL A 2 -26.79 8.84 -16.52
CA VAL A 2 -26.57 10.29 -16.30
C VAL A 2 -25.87 10.81 -17.54
N SER A 3 -26.50 11.76 -18.23
CA SER A 3 -26.06 12.24 -19.53
C SER A 3 -24.67 12.89 -19.42
N LYS A 4 -23.76 12.58 -20.36
CA LYS A 4 -22.44 13.21 -20.50
C LYS A 4 -22.49 14.75 -20.46
N LYS A 5 -23.63 15.33 -20.80
CA LYS A 5 -23.90 16.79 -20.75
C LYS A 5 -23.97 17.36 -19.32
N LEU A 6 -24.37 16.56 -18.31
CA LEU A 6 -24.49 17.03 -16.92
C LEU A 6 -23.13 17.17 -16.25
N ILE A 7 -22.18 16.30 -16.57
CA ILE A 7 -20.81 16.33 -16.02
C ILE A 7 -20.04 17.53 -16.58
N ILE A 8 -20.21 17.84 -17.88
CA ILE A 8 -19.58 18.99 -18.54
C ILE A 8 -20.19 20.30 -18.01
N PHE A 9 -21.50 20.33 -17.75
CA PHE A 9 -22.19 21.50 -17.20
C PHE A 9 -21.75 21.81 -15.75
N PHE A 10 -21.54 20.81 -14.93
CA PHE A 10 -21.00 20.98 -13.58
C PHE A 10 -19.53 21.46 -13.56
N LEU A 11 -18.72 20.97 -14.49
CA LEU A 11 -17.32 21.42 -14.65
C LEU A 11 -17.22 22.89 -15.16
N ILE A 12 -18.15 23.33 -16.00
CA ILE A 12 -18.18 24.71 -16.53
C ILE A 12 -18.68 25.69 -15.47
N GLN A 13 -19.66 25.33 -14.63
CA GLN A 13 -20.15 26.23 -13.56
C GLN A 13 -19.11 26.47 -12.45
N ILE A 14 -18.17 25.58 -12.23
CA ILE A 14 -17.06 25.79 -11.29
C ILE A 14 -16.06 26.86 -11.81
N MET A 15 -16.03 27.13 -13.11
CA MET A 15 -15.12 28.10 -13.72
C MET A 15 -15.62 29.57 -13.66
N PHE A 16 -16.92 29.83 -13.39
CA PHE A 16 -17.51 31.17 -13.41
C PHE A 16 -18.07 31.62 -12.04
N GLY A 17 -17.35 31.37 -10.95
CA GLY A 17 -17.66 31.92 -9.63
C GLY A 17 -17.18 33.37 -9.48
N TYR A 18 -18.10 34.31 -9.35
CA TYR A 18 -17.88 35.74 -9.17
C TYR A 18 -16.87 36.10 -8.07
N SER A 19 -15.96 37.02 -8.40
CA SER A 19 -15.05 37.70 -7.48
C SER A 19 -15.80 38.56 -6.48
N GLN A 20 -15.82 38.17 -5.22
CA GLN A 20 -16.03 39.09 -4.10
C GLN A 20 -14.75 39.19 -3.27
N ASN A 21 -14.32 40.45 -3.05
CA ASN A 21 -13.15 40.78 -2.24
C ASN A 21 -13.39 40.38 -0.77
N PHE A 22 -12.62 39.42 -0.27
CA PHE A 22 -12.54 39.11 1.16
C PHE A 22 -11.12 39.31 1.68
N ILE A 23 -11.06 39.84 2.89
CA ILE A 23 -9.91 40.30 3.65
C ILE A 23 -8.90 39.13 3.76
N ASN A 24 -7.66 39.41 3.38
CA ASN A 24 -6.52 38.46 3.38
C ASN A 24 -5.99 38.22 4.79
N ASP A 25 -6.29 37.07 5.38
CA ASP A 25 -5.30 36.37 6.17
C ASP A 25 -4.57 35.40 5.23
N SER A 26 -3.41 35.82 4.74
CA SER A 26 -2.56 34.99 3.89
C SER A 26 -1.89 33.92 4.76
N ILE A 27 -2.49 32.73 4.84
CA ILE A 27 -1.77 31.54 5.26
C ILE A 27 -0.77 31.25 4.13
N ASN A 28 0.50 31.57 4.37
CA ASN A 28 1.60 31.15 3.51
C ASN A 28 1.69 29.62 3.58
N LEU A 29 1.07 28.93 2.61
CA LEU A 29 1.28 27.52 2.42
C LEU A 29 2.73 27.31 2.02
N ASN A 30 3.48 26.66 2.89
CA ASN A 30 4.78 26.16 2.55
C ASN A 30 4.67 25.26 1.31
N GLU A 31 5.58 25.44 0.37
CA GLU A 31 5.64 24.60 -0.83
C GLU A 31 5.77 23.12 -0.43
N VAL A 32 4.88 22.27 -0.94
CA VAL A 32 4.93 20.82 -0.64
C VAL A 32 6.20 20.25 -1.26
N VAL A 33 7.12 19.87 -0.40
CA VAL A 33 8.39 19.25 -0.77
C VAL A 33 8.27 17.74 -0.61
N VAL A 34 8.62 17.01 -1.66
CA VAL A 34 8.61 15.55 -1.69
C VAL A 34 10.02 15.00 -1.80
N SER A 35 10.22 13.80 -1.30
CA SER A 35 11.50 13.09 -1.34
C SER A 35 11.39 11.68 -1.92
N ILE A 36 10.18 11.30 -2.33
CA ILE A 36 9.90 9.98 -2.92
C ILE A 36 10.59 9.79 -4.29
N THR A 37 10.94 10.86 -4.99
CA THR A 37 11.71 10.81 -6.23
C THR A 37 13.22 10.64 -6.01
N LYS A 38 13.64 10.29 -4.80
CA LYS A 38 15.03 10.23 -4.32
C LYS A 38 15.65 11.62 -4.08
N ILE A 39 15.52 12.55 -5.01
CA ILE A 39 15.94 13.95 -4.85
C ILE A 39 14.83 14.75 -4.18
N LYS A 40 15.16 15.45 -3.09
CA LYS A 40 14.23 16.34 -2.40
C LYS A 40 13.93 17.57 -3.23
N ASP A 41 12.70 17.75 -3.67
CA ASP A 41 12.28 18.91 -4.47
C ASP A 41 10.79 19.21 -4.27
N SER A 42 10.33 20.34 -4.78
CA SER A 42 8.92 20.70 -4.82
C SER A 42 8.12 19.74 -5.68
N ILE A 43 6.95 19.33 -5.21
CA ILE A 43 6.00 18.53 -6.00
C ILE A 43 5.65 19.23 -7.33
N LYS A 44 5.65 20.56 -7.35
CA LYS A 44 5.36 21.37 -8.55
C LYS A 44 6.44 21.27 -9.63
N LYS A 45 7.64 20.79 -9.29
CA LYS A 45 8.76 20.59 -10.23
C LYS A 45 8.90 19.15 -10.69
N SER A 46 8.24 18.21 -10.02
CA SER A 46 8.34 16.77 -10.35
C SER A 46 7.62 16.43 -11.66
N PRO A 47 8.22 15.69 -12.58
CA PRO A 47 7.55 15.20 -13.78
C PRO A 47 6.77 13.89 -13.55
N PHE A 48 6.51 13.50 -12.31
CA PHE A 48 5.80 12.29 -11.95
C PHE A 48 4.46 12.59 -11.28
N SER A 49 3.51 11.65 -11.38
CA SER A 49 2.26 11.68 -10.65
C SER A 49 2.47 11.31 -9.19
N ILE A 50 2.60 12.33 -8.33
CA ILE A 50 2.88 12.18 -6.91
C ILE A 50 1.73 12.75 -6.08
N SER A 51 1.35 12.03 -5.03
CA SER A 51 0.50 12.54 -3.96
C SER A 51 1.32 12.63 -2.68
N SER A 52 1.13 13.70 -1.91
CA SER A 52 1.73 13.86 -0.58
C SER A 52 0.70 14.43 0.37
N THR A 53 0.49 13.76 1.51
CA THR A 53 -0.50 14.16 2.50
C THR A 53 0.12 14.14 3.90
N ASP A 54 0.00 15.26 4.62
CA ASP A 54 0.31 15.33 6.04
C ASP A 54 -0.90 14.86 6.85
N TYR A 55 -0.68 13.96 7.78
CA TYR A 55 -1.75 13.31 8.56
C TYR A 55 -1.82 13.78 10.02
N MET A 56 -1.05 14.76 10.45
CA MET A 56 -1.01 15.19 11.85
C MET A 56 -2.39 15.62 12.38
N ASP A 57 -3.15 16.39 11.59
CA ASP A 57 -4.53 16.77 11.97
C ASP A 57 -5.54 15.66 11.67
N PHE A 58 -5.33 14.86 10.63
CA PHE A 58 -6.17 13.74 10.26
C PHE A 58 -6.18 12.64 11.34
N GLN A 59 -5.05 12.41 12.04
CA GLN A 59 -4.93 11.40 13.09
C GLN A 59 -6.00 11.53 14.17
N LYS A 60 -6.44 12.74 14.48
CA LYS A 60 -7.51 12.98 15.46
C LYS A 60 -8.84 12.37 15.06
N ASN A 61 -9.09 12.29 13.75
CA ASN A 61 -10.39 11.93 13.17
C ASN A 61 -10.38 10.54 12.53
N ALA A 62 -9.25 9.84 12.53
CA ALA A 62 -9.12 8.50 11.97
C ALA A 62 -9.49 7.42 12.99
N GLN A 63 -10.10 6.35 12.53
CA GLN A 63 -10.34 5.15 13.34
C GLN A 63 -9.03 4.43 13.63
N GLN A 64 -8.08 4.50 12.67
CA GLN A 64 -6.75 3.90 12.73
C GLN A 64 -6.75 2.37 12.77
N PHE A 65 -7.74 1.75 12.16
CA PHE A 65 -7.78 0.32 11.98
C PHE A 65 -7.21 -0.11 10.64
N TYR A 66 -7.51 0.65 9.57
CA TYR A 66 -7.25 0.28 8.20
C TYR A 66 -6.33 1.31 7.54
N LEU A 67 -5.34 0.85 6.79
CA LEU A 67 -4.50 1.75 5.98
C LEU A 67 -5.30 2.43 4.86
N SER A 68 -6.41 1.81 4.42
CA SER A 68 -7.34 2.39 3.46
C SER A 68 -7.82 3.78 3.87
N GLU A 69 -8.06 4.03 5.17
CA GLU A 69 -8.47 5.34 5.68
C GLU A 69 -7.52 6.48 5.26
N TYR A 70 -6.23 6.13 5.06
CA TYR A 70 -5.17 7.09 4.76
C TYR A 70 -4.94 7.27 3.26
N ILE A 71 -5.02 6.22 2.47
CA ILE A 71 -4.56 6.25 1.07
C ILE A 71 -5.67 6.13 0.02
N GLU A 72 -6.89 5.72 0.36
CA GLU A 72 -7.98 5.52 -0.60
C GLU A 72 -8.46 6.81 -1.30
N ARG A 73 -8.11 7.99 -0.76
CA ARG A 73 -8.43 9.30 -1.36
C ARG A 73 -7.50 9.66 -2.53
N ASN A 74 -6.53 8.81 -2.86
CA ASN A 74 -5.63 9.04 -3.98
C ASN A 74 -6.16 8.31 -5.22
N PRO A 75 -6.24 8.98 -6.39
CA PRO A 75 -6.69 8.33 -7.60
C PRO A 75 -5.72 7.23 -8.03
N GLY A 76 -6.24 6.19 -8.70
CA GLY A 76 -5.48 5.03 -9.11
C GLY A 76 -5.30 3.97 -8.04
N ILE A 77 -5.72 4.22 -6.79
CA ILE A 77 -5.58 3.28 -5.67
C ILE A 77 -6.90 2.57 -5.42
N PHE A 78 -6.85 1.25 -5.36
CA PHE A 78 -7.95 0.39 -4.94
C PHE A 78 -7.47 -0.52 -3.81
N ILE A 79 -8.25 -0.59 -2.73
CA ILE A 79 -7.96 -1.44 -1.57
C ILE A 79 -9.15 -2.35 -1.36
N SER A 80 -8.86 -3.62 -1.13
CA SER A 80 -9.82 -4.65 -0.77
C SER A 80 -9.27 -5.51 0.36
N ASN A 81 -10.12 -6.32 0.96
CA ASN A 81 -9.76 -7.23 2.04
C ASN A 81 -9.39 -6.54 3.37
N ASP A 82 -9.96 -5.36 3.60
CA ASP A 82 -9.71 -4.62 4.85
C ASP A 82 -10.19 -5.35 6.10
N ASN A 83 -11.24 -6.16 5.99
CA ASN A 83 -11.87 -6.85 7.12
C ASN A 83 -11.37 -8.28 7.36
N ASN A 84 -10.42 -8.78 6.58
CA ASN A 84 -9.79 -10.09 6.77
C ASN A 84 -8.36 -9.91 7.29
N PHE A 85 -8.19 -9.89 8.59
CA PHE A 85 -6.90 -9.66 9.24
C PHE A 85 -5.93 -10.86 9.15
N ALA A 86 -6.39 -12.01 8.64
CA ALA A 86 -5.55 -13.18 8.38
C ALA A 86 -4.87 -13.16 7.00
N GLN A 87 -5.21 -12.24 6.13
CA GLN A 87 -4.66 -12.19 4.77
C GLN A 87 -4.07 -10.83 4.38
N ASP A 88 -4.07 -9.86 5.27
CA ASP A 88 -3.75 -8.46 5.03
C ASP A 88 -4.61 -7.78 3.95
N ALA A 89 -4.70 -6.45 4.03
CA ALA A 89 -5.33 -5.67 2.99
C ALA A 89 -4.53 -5.76 1.68
N ARG A 90 -5.26 -5.87 0.59
CA ARG A 90 -4.72 -5.95 -0.76
C ARG A 90 -4.75 -4.57 -1.38
N ILE A 91 -3.58 -4.00 -1.66
CA ILE A 91 -3.43 -2.68 -2.28
C ILE A 91 -3.12 -2.84 -3.75
N SER A 92 -3.88 -2.15 -4.58
CA SER A 92 -3.65 -2.06 -6.02
C SER A 92 -3.43 -0.60 -6.42
N ILE A 93 -2.41 -0.35 -7.24
CA ILE A 93 -2.17 0.94 -7.89
C ILE A 93 -2.31 0.75 -9.40
N ARG A 94 -3.26 1.43 -10.04
CA ARG A 94 -3.54 1.33 -11.48
C ARG A 94 -3.70 -0.11 -11.96
N GLY A 95 -4.31 -0.95 -11.11
CA GLY A 95 -4.59 -2.35 -11.39
C GLY A 95 -3.42 -3.31 -11.16
N PHE A 96 -2.23 -2.84 -10.80
CA PHE A 96 -1.16 -3.71 -10.30
C PHE A 96 -1.39 -4.06 -8.83
N GLY A 97 -1.03 -5.28 -8.44
CA GLY A 97 -1.23 -5.78 -7.07
C GLY A 97 -2.58 -6.46 -6.82
N SER A 98 -3.59 -6.27 -7.69
CA SER A 98 -4.93 -6.86 -7.52
C SER A 98 -4.93 -8.38 -7.45
N ARG A 99 -4.01 -9.04 -8.14
CA ARG A 99 -3.88 -10.50 -8.19
C ARG A 99 -3.08 -11.13 -7.04
N ALA A 100 -2.58 -10.34 -6.11
CA ALA A 100 -1.89 -10.87 -4.94
C ALA A 100 -2.83 -11.78 -4.14
N ASN A 101 -2.40 -13.00 -3.83
CA ASN A 101 -3.24 -13.91 -3.04
C ASN A 101 -3.33 -13.46 -1.59
N PHE A 102 -2.30 -12.78 -1.09
CA PHE A 102 -2.19 -12.20 0.25
C PHE A 102 -1.12 -11.09 0.22
N GLY A 103 -1.26 -10.09 1.09
CA GLY A 103 -0.35 -8.95 1.20
C GLY A 103 -0.31 -8.06 -0.03
N ILE A 104 0.77 -7.31 -0.17
CA ILE A 104 0.99 -6.31 -1.21
C ILE A 104 2.05 -6.80 -2.19
N ARG A 105 1.79 -6.68 -3.50
CA ARG A 105 2.69 -7.06 -4.59
C ARG A 105 2.86 -5.92 -5.59
N GLY A 106 4.07 -5.81 -6.15
CA GLY A 106 4.38 -4.82 -7.19
C GLY A 106 4.47 -3.37 -6.70
N ILE A 107 4.23 -3.13 -5.41
CA ILE A 107 4.29 -1.82 -4.76
C ILE A 107 5.41 -1.83 -3.73
N LYS A 108 6.33 -0.87 -3.83
CA LYS A 108 7.39 -0.71 -2.83
C LYS A 108 6.87 0.08 -1.63
N LEU A 109 6.90 -0.53 -0.46
CA LEU A 109 6.57 0.12 0.81
C LEU A 109 7.86 0.51 1.53
N ILE A 110 7.96 1.77 1.95
CA ILE A 110 9.13 2.34 2.62
C ILE A 110 8.67 3.10 3.86
N ILE A 111 9.27 2.82 5.01
CA ILE A 111 9.01 3.55 6.25
C ILE A 111 10.30 4.21 6.73
N ASP A 112 10.28 5.54 6.93
CA ASP A 112 11.44 6.34 7.35
C ASP A 112 12.71 6.11 6.50
N GLY A 113 12.52 5.86 5.20
CA GLY A 113 13.59 5.62 4.24
C GLY A 113 14.08 4.16 4.19
N VAL A 114 13.59 3.29 5.04
CA VAL A 114 13.95 1.87 5.12
C VAL A 114 12.88 1.00 4.44
N PRO A 115 13.26 0.02 3.57
CA PRO A 115 12.30 -0.85 2.92
C PRO A 115 11.54 -1.75 3.91
N GLU A 116 10.21 -1.86 3.70
CA GLU A 116 9.35 -2.91 4.27
C GLU A 116 9.17 -4.06 3.27
N THR A 117 9.15 -3.72 1.97
CA THR A 117 9.08 -4.71 0.90
C THR A 117 10.34 -5.57 0.89
N THR A 118 10.15 -6.88 0.98
CA THR A 118 11.22 -7.86 0.88
C THR A 118 11.80 -7.95 -0.53
N PRO A 119 13.02 -8.50 -0.74
CA PRO A 119 13.64 -8.64 -2.05
C PRO A 119 12.77 -9.33 -3.09
N ASP A 120 11.94 -10.31 -2.70
CA ASP A 120 11.00 -11.01 -3.57
C ASP A 120 9.74 -10.19 -3.94
N GLY A 121 9.68 -8.91 -3.55
CA GLY A 121 8.62 -7.97 -3.93
C GLY A 121 7.34 -8.05 -3.10
N GLN A 122 7.33 -8.79 -1.99
CA GLN A 122 6.18 -8.85 -1.07
C GLN A 122 6.29 -7.79 0.03
N SER A 123 5.15 -7.22 0.42
CA SER A 123 5.04 -6.35 1.60
C SER A 123 3.83 -6.75 2.44
N GLN A 124 3.91 -6.46 3.74
CA GLN A 124 2.83 -6.66 4.70
C GLN A 124 2.65 -5.37 5.51
N ILE A 125 1.43 -5.13 5.97
CA ILE A 125 1.08 -3.92 6.72
C ILE A 125 0.61 -4.20 8.14
N ASP A 126 0.51 -5.45 8.53
CA ASP A 126 0.12 -5.91 9.88
C ASP A 126 1.09 -5.44 10.99
N ASN A 127 2.32 -5.07 10.60
CA ASN A 127 3.36 -4.54 11.49
C ASN A 127 3.37 -2.99 11.56
N LEU A 128 2.51 -2.30 10.80
CA LEU A 128 2.44 -0.84 10.78
C LEU A 128 1.44 -0.31 11.80
N ASN A 129 1.90 0.49 12.76
CA ASN A 129 0.99 1.26 13.60
C ASN A 129 0.66 2.60 12.92
N LEU A 130 -0.64 2.83 12.67
CA LEU A 130 -1.11 4.00 11.94
C LEU A 130 -1.00 5.31 12.74
N GLU A 131 -0.92 5.28 14.09
CA GLU A 131 -0.78 6.49 14.93
C GLU A 131 0.57 7.20 14.73
N ILE A 132 1.63 6.46 14.35
CA ILE A 132 2.95 7.07 14.15
C ILE A 132 3.05 7.87 12.86
N ILE A 133 2.12 7.70 11.92
CA ILE A 133 2.19 8.31 10.59
C ILE A 133 2.10 9.83 10.67
N GLN A 134 3.12 10.51 10.20
CA GLN A 134 3.14 11.95 9.98
C GLN A 134 2.74 12.31 8.55
N ASN A 135 3.37 11.66 7.57
CA ASN A 135 3.17 11.95 6.15
C ASN A 135 3.22 10.67 5.33
N ILE A 136 2.42 10.63 4.25
CA ILE A 136 2.52 9.59 3.22
C ILE A 136 2.74 10.27 1.88
N GLU A 137 3.80 9.85 1.19
CA GLU A 137 4.09 10.20 -0.20
C GLU A 137 3.83 8.96 -1.07
N ILE A 138 3.12 9.13 -2.19
CA ILE A 138 2.82 8.05 -3.13
C ILE A 138 3.25 8.50 -4.53
N ILE A 139 4.12 7.72 -5.17
CA ILE A 139 4.40 7.82 -6.59
C ILE A 139 3.69 6.67 -7.31
N LYS A 140 2.91 6.99 -8.33
CA LYS A 140 2.12 6.03 -9.09
C LYS A 140 2.82 5.71 -10.41
N GLY A 141 2.60 4.48 -10.91
CA GLY A 141 3.23 3.99 -12.12
C GLY A 141 4.58 3.32 -11.88
N THR A 142 5.22 2.89 -12.95
CA THR A 142 6.51 2.18 -12.90
C THR A 142 7.60 3.01 -12.23
N SER A 143 8.24 2.47 -11.20
CA SER A 143 9.20 3.22 -10.37
C SER A 143 10.49 2.45 -10.08
N SER A 144 10.77 1.41 -10.87
CA SER A 144 11.94 0.55 -10.64
C SER A 144 13.26 1.26 -10.87
N SER A 145 13.28 2.32 -11.68
CA SER A 145 14.45 3.18 -11.83
C SER A 145 14.87 3.89 -10.53
N LEU A 146 13.96 4.01 -9.58
CA LEU A 146 14.21 4.65 -8.29
C LEU A 146 14.36 3.63 -7.16
N TYR A 147 13.58 2.54 -7.18
CA TYR A 147 13.40 1.68 -6.01
C TYR A 147 13.54 0.17 -6.28
N GLY A 148 13.89 -0.24 -7.50
CA GLY A 148 14.07 -1.64 -7.86
C GLY A 148 12.73 -2.35 -8.07
N ASN A 149 12.54 -3.52 -7.49
CA ASN A 149 11.34 -4.36 -7.65
C ASN A 149 10.05 -3.59 -7.26
N SER A 150 9.49 -2.83 -8.24
CA SER A 150 8.35 -1.93 -8.07
C SER A 150 7.65 -1.66 -9.41
N SER A 151 6.72 -2.51 -9.78
CA SER A 151 5.99 -2.44 -11.06
C SER A 151 4.87 -1.41 -11.07
N ALA A 152 4.28 -1.13 -9.91
CA ALA A 152 3.05 -0.34 -9.76
C ALA A 152 3.27 1.06 -9.19
N GLY A 153 4.29 1.21 -8.33
CA GLY A 153 4.54 2.46 -7.62
C GLY A 153 5.19 2.27 -6.26
N VAL A 154 5.27 3.36 -5.53
CA VAL A 154 5.91 3.41 -4.21
C VAL A 154 4.99 4.12 -3.22
N ILE A 155 4.85 3.55 -2.04
CA ILE A 155 4.24 4.19 -0.88
C ILE A 155 5.34 4.43 0.14
N LYS A 156 5.62 5.70 0.42
CA LYS A 156 6.62 6.13 1.39
C LYS A 156 5.93 6.76 2.58
N ILE A 157 6.11 6.15 3.73
CA ILE A 157 5.56 6.59 5.01
C ILE A 157 6.67 7.26 5.82
N LYS A 158 6.39 8.43 6.34
CA LYS A 158 7.23 9.12 7.32
C LYS A 158 6.53 9.10 8.66
N SER A 159 7.22 8.60 9.67
CA SER A 159 6.73 8.62 11.06
C SER A 159 7.03 9.94 11.76
N LEU A 160 6.34 10.20 12.87
CA LEU A 160 6.59 11.37 13.72
C LEU A 160 7.89 11.16 14.51
N THR A 161 8.98 11.70 14.00
CA THR A 161 10.32 11.59 14.62
C THR A 161 10.82 12.89 15.25
N GLU A 162 10.28 14.05 14.87
CA GLU A 162 10.62 15.36 15.41
C GLU A 162 9.36 16.14 15.76
N PHE A 163 9.39 16.83 16.89
CA PHE A 163 8.26 17.62 17.40
C PHE A 163 8.76 18.76 18.30
N ASN A 164 7.94 19.80 18.45
CA ASN A 164 8.34 21.02 19.18
C ASN A 164 8.17 20.91 20.69
N LYS A 165 7.15 20.15 21.15
CA LYS A 165 6.79 20.01 22.57
C LYS A 165 6.63 18.55 22.93
N ASN A 166 6.95 18.21 24.18
CA ASN A 166 6.62 16.91 24.74
C ASN A 166 5.11 16.67 24.65
N PHE A 167 4.72 15.45 24.44
CA PHE A 167 3.33 15.07 24.38
C PHE A 167 3.07 13.69 24.98
N SER A 168 1.85 13.51 25.47
CA SER A 168 1.33 12.24 25.91
C SER A 168 -0.06 12.08 25.30
N LYS A 169 -0.30 11.02 24.55
CA LYS A 169 -1.59 10.72 23.91
C LYS A 169 -2.04 9.35 24.33
N ILE A 170 -3.26 9.25 24.85
CA ILE A 170 -3.91 7.98 25.17
C ILE A 170 -5.21 7.94 24.41
N SER A 171 -5.52 6.83 23.78
CA SER A 171 -6.77 6.66 23.05
C SER A 171 -7.39 5.28 23.28
N TYR A 172 -8.70 5.29 23.32
CA TYR A 172 -9.53 4.10 23.36
C TYR A 172 -10.68 4.26 22.37
N SER A 173 -10.94 3.23 21.58
CA SER A 173 -12.11 3.17 20.71
C SER A 173 -12.74 1.78 20.80
N TYR A 174 -14.05 1.75 20.66
CA TYR A 174 -14.87 0.54 20.71
C TYR A 174 -16.08 0.65 19.76
N GLY A 175 -16.53 -0.45 19.23
CA GLY A 175 -17.70 -0.44 18.36
C GLY A 175 -18.13 -1.80 17.87
N SER A 176 -18.74 -1.84 16.70
CA SER A 176 -19.31 -3.02 16.07
C SER A 176 -18.33 -4.20 16.09
N TYR A 177 -18.85 -5.41 16.26
CA TYR A 177 -18.11 -6.68 16.32
C TYR A 177 -17.08 -6.75 17.45
N ASN A 178 -17.39 -6.12 18.59
CA ASN A 178 -16.50 -6.03 19.74
C ASN A 178 -15.09 -5.54 19.37
N GLN A 179 -15.00 -4.73 18.28
CA GLN A 179 -13.76 -4.18 17.83
C GLN A 179 -13.30 -3.09 18.79
N ALA A 180 -12.17 -3.33 19.44
CA ALA A 180 -11.56 -2.45 20.42
C ALA A 180 -10.13 -2.12 20.05
N LYS A 181 -9.74 -0.86 20.20
CA LYS A 181 -8.34 -0.41 20.07
C LYS A 181 -7.96 0.43 21.27
N LYS A 182 -6.85 0.08 21.89
CA LYS A 182 -6.22 0.81 23.01
C LYS A 182 -4.82 1.17 22.59
N GLN A 183 -4.42 2.41 22.80
CA GLN A 183 -3.03 2.82 22.53
C GLN A 183 -2.60 3.99 23.39
N ALA A 184 -1.29 4.02 23.65
CA ALA A 184 -0.61 5.12 24.31
C ALA A 184 0.60 5.51 23.46
N PHE A 185 0.75 6.82 23.18
CA PHE A 185 1.81 7.38 22.37
C PHE A 185 2.44 8.58 23.09
N PHE A 186 3.72 8.46 23.38
CA PHE A 186 4.48 9.44 24.13
C PHE A 186 5.60 10.02 23.28
N GLY A 187 5.84 11.32 23.42
CA GLY A 187 6.97 12.02 22.81
C GLY A 187 7.73 12.86 23.84
N LEU A 188 9.03 12.63 23.94
CA LEU A 188 9.95 13.39 24.79
C LEU A 188 11.02 14.03 23.94
N LYS A 189 11.12 15.36 24.03
CA LYS A 189 12.21 16.17 23.46
C LYS A 189 13.14 16.61 24.59
N LYS A 190 14.42 16.27 24.48
CA LYS A 190 15.46 16.73 25.40
C LYS A 190 16.63 17.21 24.56
N ASN A 191 16.91 18.52 24.63
CA ASN A 191 17.90 19.17 23.76
C ASN A 191 17.66 18.88 22.28
N ASN A 192 18.63 18.27 21.58
CA ASN A 192 18.56 17.87 20.18
C ASN A 192 18.14 16.39 19.99
N SER A 193 17.59 15.76 21.02
CA SER A 193 17.16 14.37 21.01
C SER A 193 15.65 14.26 21.14
N PHE A 194 15.05 13.36 20.38
CA PHE A 194 13.61 13.10 20.32
C PHE A 194 13.39 11.61 20.55
N TYR A 195 12.48 11.29 21.43
CA TYR A 195 12.08 9.92 21.76
C TYR A 195 10.59 9.80 21.53
N THR A 196 10.15 8.79 20.84
CA THR A 196 8.74 8.42 20.79
C THR A 196 8.56 6.97 21.20
N ILE A 197 7.57 6.69 22.02
CA ILE A 197 7.19 5.34 22.46
C ILE A 197 5.70 5.17 22.19
N LEU A 198 5.35 4.12 21.46
CA LEU A 198 3.97 3.73 21.22
C LEU A 198 3.75 2.30 21.66
N VAL A 199 2.67 2.08 22.40
CA VAL A 199 2.14 0.76 22.77
C VAL A 199 0.69 0.71 22.36
N GLY A 200 0.28 -0.37 21.69
CA GLY A 200 -1.10 -0.52 21.24
C GLY A 200 -1.56 -1.97 21.23
N GLU A 201 -2.87 -2.15 21.40
CA GLU A 201 -3.57 -3.41 21.23
C GLU A 201 -4.83 -3.18 20.41
N THR A 202 -5.07 -4.03 19.43
CA THR A 202 -6.30 -4.08 18.64
C THR A 202 -6.89 -5.48 18.72
N LYS A 203 -8.20 -5.57 18.96
CA LYS A 203 -8.94 -6.83 19.04
C LYS A 203 -10.27 -6.66 18.34
N SER A 204 -10.77 -7.71 17.67
CA SER A 204 -12.11 -7.77 17.08
C SER A 204 -12.59 -9.21 17.00
N GLU A 205 -13.90 -9.41 17.04
CA GLU A 205 -14.54 -10.69 16.68
C GLU A 205 -14.77 -10.79 15.16
N GLY A 206 -14.61 -9.65 14.45
CA GLY A 206 -14.85 -9.55 13.01
C GLY A 206 -16.33 -9.56 12.62
N TYR A 207 -16.61 -9.23 11.37
CA TYR A 207 -17.96 -9.22 10.82
C TYR A 207 -18.49 -10.63 10.55
N ARG A 208 -17.66 -11.46 9.95
CA ARG A 208 -18.00 -12.81 9.57
C ARG A 208 -17.71 -13.79 10.72
N ASN A 209 -18.45 -14.87 10.77
CA ASN A 209 -18.14 -15.97 11.69
C ASN A 209 -16.70 -16.45 11.42
N PHE A 210 -15.98 -16.79 12.47
CA PHE A 210 -14.61 -17.28 12.35
C PHE A 210 -13.65 -16.25 11.71
N SER A 211 -13.70 -15.00 12.20
CA SER A 211 -12.83 -13.90 11.75
C SER A 211 -12.23 -13.09 12.91
N ASP A 212 -12.19 -13.68 14.09
CA ASP A 212 -11.58 -13.07 15.26
C ASP A 212 -10.11 -12.81 15.06
N PHE A 213 -9.64 -11.66 15.57
CA PHE A 213 -8.22 -11.35 15.54
C PHE A 213 -7.77 -10.56 16.75
N LYS A 214 -6.46 -10.64 17.03
CA LYS A 214 -5.77 -9.81 18.02
C LYS A 214 -4.40 -9.44 17.52
N ASN A 215 -4.03 -8.17 17.69
CA ASN A 215 -2.72 -7.63 17.37
C ASN A 215 -2.26 -6.71 18.50
N SER A 216 -1.03 -6.90 18.96
CA SER A 216 -0.35 -6.02 19.93
C SER A 216 0.92 -5.51 19.31
N ASN A 217 1.21 -4.22 19.47
CA ASN A 217 2.37 -3.59 18.88
C ASN A 217 3.09 -2.67 19.86
N PHE A 218 4.39 -2.60 19.67
CA PHE A 218 5.29 -1.70 20.36
C PHE A 218 6.20 -1.03 19.33
N ASN A 219 6.30 0.30 19.39
CA ASN A 219 7.24 1.05 18.56
C ASN A 219 8.02 2.03 19.43
N LEU A 220 9.34 2.02 19.29
CA LEU A 220 10.27 2.96 19.92
C LEU A 220 11.08 3.63 18.82
N ASN A 221 11.07 4.95 18.77
CA ASN A 221 11.95 5.72 17.91
C ASN A 221 12.82 6.66 18.74
N PHE A 222 14.08 6.73 18.39
CA PHE A 222 15.06 7.66 18.91
C PHE A 222 15.70 8.42 17.75
N LYS A 223 15.54 9.74 17.72
CA LYS A 223 16.24 10.61 16.79
C LYS A 223 17.10 11.62 17.54
N LYS A 224 18.34 11.78 17.10
CA LYS A 224 19.27 12.76 17.65
C LYS A 224 19.89 13.57 16.52
N ASN A 225 19.78 14.90 16.58
CA ASN A 225 20.57 15.82 15.79
C ASN A 225 21.92 15.99 16.49
N ILE A 226 22.96 15.30 15.96
CA ILE A 226 24.32 15.26 16.54
C ILE A 226 24.97 16.62 16.42
N SER A 227 24.82 17.24 15.23
CA SER A 227 25.20 18.63 14.93
C SER A 227 24.11 19.28 14.08
N LYS A 228 24.33 20.51 13.59
CA LYS A 228 23.45 21.15 12.61
C LYS A 228 23.46 20.41 11.26
N GLU A 229 24.55 19.69 10.98
CA GLU A 229 24.79 19.01 9.71
C GLU A 229 24.54 17.51 9.77
N SER A 230 24.43 16.89 10.95
CA SER A 230 24.35 15.43 11.08
C SER A 230 23.31 14.95 12.07
N TRP A 231 22.70 13.84 11.76
CA TRP A 231 21.66 13.20 12.57
C TRP A 231 21.75 11.67 12.53
N ILE A 232 21.21 11.04 13.56
CA ILE A 232 20.98 9.60 13.62
C ILE A 232 19.51 9.36 14.01
N ASN A 233 18.89 8.34 13.41
CA ASN A 233 17.58 7.86 13.78
C ASN A 233 17.62 6.34 14.00
N ILE A 234 17.08 5.88 15.12
CA ILE A 234 17.02 4.46 15.49
C ILE A 234 15.57 4.11 15.78
N ASN A 235 15.10 3.01 15.22
CA ASN A 235 13.74 2.54 15.41
C ASN A 235 13.71 1.06 15.78
N PHE A 236 12.82 0.70 16.72
CA PHE A 236 12.46 -0.65 17.09
C PHE A 236 10.96 -0.83 16.89
N ASN A 237 10.57 -1.88 16.21
CA ASN A 237 9.18 -2.26 16.03
C ASN A 237 8.99 -3.73 16.43
N ILE A 238 7.99 -3.99 17.26
CA ILE A 238 7.63 -5.34 17.71
C ILE A 238 6.12 -5.50 17.52
N VAL A 239 5.72 -6.60 16.89
CA VAL A 239 4.31 -6.97 16.71
C VAL A 239 4.11 -8.42 17.12
N ASN A 240 3.02 -8.64 17.86
CA ASN A 240 2.53 -9.96 18.21
C ASN A 240 1.06 -10.06 17.82
N SER A 241 0.75 -10.93 16.88
CA SER A 241 -0.60 -11.32 16.49
C SER A 241 -0.79 -12.81 16.78
N PRO A 242 -1.32 -13.17 17.96
CA PRO A 242 -1.39 -14.56 18.39
C PRO A 242 -2.44 -15.36 17.61
N TYR A 243 -3.38 -14.69 17.00
CA TYR A 243 -4.36 -15.29 16.09
C TYR A 243 -5.03 -14.23 15.21
N ALA A 244 -5.28 -14.63 13.97
CA ALA A 244 -6.23 -14.02 13.06
C ALA A 244 -6.87 -15.17 12.26
N TYR A 245 -8.18 -15.34 12.39
CA TYR A 245 -8.91 -16.41 11.73
C TYR A 245 -9.39 -15.96 10.35
N ASP A 246 -9.47 -16.89 9.39
CA ASP A 246 -9.91 -16.63 8.01
C ASP A 246 -11.23 -17.35 7.74
N SER A 247 -12.29 -16.58 7.55
CA SER A 247 -13.62 -17.08 7.19
C SER A 247 -13.69 -17.74 5.81
N GLY A 248 -12.75 -17.45 4.90
CA GLY A 248 -12.70 -17.97 3.53
C GLY A 248 -13.76 -17.39 2.59
N GLY A 249 -13.61 -17.71 1.29
CA GLY A 249 -14.55 -17.31 0.25
C GLY A 249 -15.83 -18.15 0.25
N LEU A 250 -16.94 -17.56 -0.17
CA LEU A 250 -18.26 -18.16 -0.33
C LEU A 250 -18.64 -18.23 -1.81
N THR A 251 -19.58 -19.12 -2.15
CA THR A 251 -20.34 -19.02 -3.39
C THR A 251 -21.36 -17.89 -3.29
N ILE A 252 -21.90 -17.43 -4.41
CA ILE A 252 -22.93 -16.37 -4.39
C ILE A 252 -24.20 -16.82 -3.65
N ALA A 253 -24.59 -18.10 -3.77
CA ALA A 253 -25.74 -18.66 -3.07
C ALA A 253 -25.52 -18.65 -1.56
N GLU A 254 -24.35 -19.08 -1.08
CA GLU A 254 -24.00 -19.03 0.35
C GLU A 254 -23.97 -17.58 0.86
N ALA A 255 -23.38 -16.66 0.12
CA ALA A 255 -23.27 -15.24 0.51
C ALA A 255 -24.64 -14.54 0.55
N ASN A 256 -25.58 -14.91 -0.35
CA ASN A 256 -26.94 -14.37 -0.34
C ASN A 256 -27.79 -14.94 0.78
N ASN A 257 -27.57 -16.21 1.16
CA ASN A 257 -28.28 -16.86 2.25
C ASN A 257 -27.82 -16.35 3.62
N ASP A 258 -26.51 -16.29 3.85
CA ASP A 258 -25.91 -15.76 5.08
C ASP A 258 -24.58 -15.09 4.80
N ARG A 259 -24.59 -13.75 4.81
CA ARG A 259 -23.38 -12.94 4.58
C ARG A 259 -22.33 -13.08 5.68
N LYS A 260 -22.70 -13.54 6.87
CA LYS A 260 -21.76 -13.78 7.98
C LYS A 260 -21.17 -15.18 7.98
N LYS A 261 -21.70 -16.09 7.16
CA LYS A 261 -21.20 -17.46 7.09
C LYS A 261 -19.70 -17.51 6.86
N ALA A 262 -18.99 -18.34 7.62
CA ALA A 262 -17.65 -18.81 7.27
C ALA A 262 -17.75 -20.00 6.31
N SER A 263 -16.76 -20.18 5.45
CA SER A 263 -16.62 -21.40 4.65
C SER A 263 -16.48 -22.60 5.58
N ASP A 264 -17.30 -23.63 5.39
CA ASP A 264 -17.29 -24.84 6.23
C ASP A 264 -15.90 -25.48 6.23
N ARG A 265 -15.22 -25.44 5.10
CA ARG A 265 -13.85 -25.94 4.97
C ARG A 265 -12.85 -25.12 5.78
N ASN A 266 -12.96 -23.80 5.81
CA ASN A 266 -12.07 -22.95 6.60
C ASN A 266 -12.24 -23.21 8.10
N VAL A 267 -13.47 -23.39 8.57
CA VAL A 267 -13.77 -23.76 9.96
C VAL A 267 -13.23 -25.16 10.29
N GLN A 268 -13.49 -26.15 9.44
CA GLN A 268 -13.03 -27.53 9.62
C GLN A 268 -11.50 -27.61 9.71
N TYR A 269 -10.76 -26.90 8.86
CA TYR A 269 -9.32 -26.89 8.83
C TYR A 269 -8.69 -25.90 9.83
N LYS A 270 -9.51 -25.18 10.61
CA LYS A 270 -9.08 -24.16 11.58
C LYS A 270 -8.14 -23.13 10.96
N THR A 271 -8.56 -22.60 9.81
CA THR A 271 -7.76 -21.66 9.02
C THR A 271 -7.48 -20.39 9.81
N LYS A 272 -6.18 -20.10 10.01
CA LYS A 272 -5.72 -18.95 10.77
C LYS A 272 -4.27 -18.62 10.45
N GLU A 273 -3.83 -17.47 10.90
CA GLU A 273 -2.41 -17.13 11.02
C GLU A 273 -2.03 -16.64 12.43
N GLU A 274 -0.75 -16.78 12.74
CA GLU A 274 -0.09 -16.25 13.92
C GLU A 274 1.21 -15.57 13.47
N VAL A 275 1.47 -14.36 13.96
CA VAL A 275 2.63 -13.57 13.56
C VAL A 275 3.35 -13.02 14.78
N ASN A 276 4.67 -13.23 14.81
CA ASN A 276 5.59 -12.52 15.67
C ASN A 276 6.62 -11.81 14.79
N HIS A 277 6.68 -10.49 14.89
CA HIS A 277 7.56 -9.67 14.08
C HIS A 277 8.42 -8.77 14.97
N PHE A 278 9.69 -8.68 14.62
CA PHE A 278 10.66 -7.75 15.21
C PHE A 278 11.42 -7.06 14.09
N LYS A 279 11.59 -5.75 14.19
CA LYS A 279 12.46 -4.98 13.31
C LYS A 279 13.25 -3.95 14.08
N PHE A 280 14.53 -3.91 13.78
CA PHE A 280 15.44 -2.84 14.18
C PHE A 280 15.95 -2.15 12.94
N ASN A 281 16.01 -0.82 12.95
CA ASN A 281 16.70 -0.06 11.91
C ASN A 281 17.45 1.14 12.49
N SER A 282 18.51 1.52 11.81
CA SER A 282 19.28 2.73 12.10
C SER A 282 19.56 3.46 10.79
N SER A 283 19.34 4.77 10.80
CA SER A 283 19.65 5.65 9.66
C SER A 283 20.54 6.78 10.13
N TYR A 284 21.49 7.18 9.29
CA TYR A 284 22.41 8.26 9.53
C TYR A 284 22.40 9.22 8.35
N GLY A 285 22.49 10.52 8.61
CA GLY A 285 22.64 11.53 7.57
C GLY A 285 23.64 12.60 7.98
N LYS A 286 24.39 13.10 6.98
CA LYS A 286 25.38 14.17 7.14
C LYS A 286 25.38 15.08 5.91
N ASN A 287 25.23 16.39 6.17
CA ASN A 287 25.51 17.42 5.17
C ASN A 287 26.98 17.82 5.30
N PHE A 288 27.77 17.64 4.26
CA PHE A 288 29.17 18.08 4.26
C PHE A 288 29.28 19.59 4.04
N ASN A 289 28.35 20.12 3.25
CA ASN A 289 28.14 21.54 2.99
C ASN A 289 26.71 21.74 2.45
N GLU A 290 26.36 22.95 2.02
CA GLU A 290 25.02 23.29 1.48
C GLU A 290 24.62 22.47 0.23
N LYS A 291 25.57 21.92 -0.50
CA LYS A 291 25.35 21.21 -1.77
C LYS A 291 25.51 19.70 -1.66
N ASN A 292 26.27 19.21 -0.70
CA ASN A 292 26.68 17.82 -0.65
C ASN A 292 26.20 17.16 0.64
N SER A 293 25.51 16.07 0.51
CA SER A 293 25.03 15.28 1.66
C SER A 293 25.20 13.78 1.41
N PHE A 294 25.28 13.05 2.50
CA PHE A 294 25.33 11.60 2.55
C PHE A 294 24.24 11.09 3.46
N SER A 295 23.59 9.99 3.12
CA SER A 295 22.75 9.26 4.04
C SER A 295 22.90 7.75 3.84
N SER A 296 22.70 7.01 4.93
CA SER A 296 22.74 5.56 4.93
C SER A 296 21.73 5.00 5.90
N TYR A 297 21.35 3.75 5.69
CA TYR A 297 20.53 2.99 6.62
C TYR A 297 21.01 1.54 6.70
N VAL A 298 20.75 0.91 7.83
CA VAL A 298 20.89 -0.51 8.06
C VAL A 298 19.67 -1.01 8.82
N PHE A 299 19.23 -2.21 8.53
CA PHE A 299 18.14 -2.83 9.26
C PHE A 299 18.28 -4.34 9.35
N ILE A 300 17.63 -4.91 10.36
CA ILE A 300 17.39 -6.33 10.52
C ILE A 300 15.95 -6.54 10.97
N SER A 301 15.31 -7.53 10.40
CA SER A 301 13.92 -7.91 10.69
C SER A 301 13.84 -9.43 10.83
N LYS A 302 13.06 -9.89 11.81
CA LYS A 302 12.73 -11.30 11.99
C LYS A 302 11.22 -11.44 12.06
N ARG A 303 10.65 -12.32 11.22
CA ARG A 303 9.22 -12.63 11.20
C ARG A 303 9.03 -14.13 11.33
N ASN A 304 8.33 -14.55 12.36
CA ASN A 304 7.86 -15.91 12.55
C ASN A 304 6.37 -15.92 12.21
N PHE A 305 6.01 -16.75 11.25
CA PHE A 305 4.65 -16.92 10.77
C PHE A 305 4.25 -18.39 10.93
N ASN A 306 3.11 -18.64 11.57
CA ASN A 306 2.47 -19.95 11.60
C ASN A 306 1.08 -19.80 10.98
N GLY A 307 0.78 -20.58 9.94
CA GLY A 307 -0.49 -20.53 9.23
C GLY A 307 -1.14 -21.89 9.10
N LYS A 308 -2.48 -21.90 9.06
CA LYS A 308 -3.28 -23.03 8.62
C LYS A 308 -4.17 -22.57 7.47
N THR A 309 -4.13 -23.29 6.36
CA THR A 309 -4.97 -23.07 5.19
C THR A 309 -5.99 -24.21 5.03
N PRO A 310 -7.09 -24.02 4.26
CA PRO A 310 -8.10 -25.06 4.08
C PRO A 310 -7.65 -26.16 3.07
N VAL A 311 -6.40 -26.59 3.17
CA VAL A 311 -5.77 -27.60 2.31
C VAL A 311 -5.18 -28.68 3.20
N LYS A 312 -5.37 -29.96 2.87
CA LYS A 312 -4.83 -31.08 3.66
C LYS A 312 -3.32 -31.18 3.49
N ASN A 313 -2.85 -31.39 2.26
CA ASN A 313 -1.42 -31.57 2.00
C ASN A 313 -0.69 -30.22 1.99
N GLY A 314 0.26 -30.03 2.91
CA GLY A 314 1.02 -28.80 3.04
C GLY A 314 0.22 -27.59 3.58
N GLY A 315 -0.98 -27.81 4.11
CA GLY A 315 -1.87 -26.75 4.58
C GLY A 315 -1.47 -26.14 5.92
N ALA A 316 -0.64 -26.79 6.73
CA ALA A 316 -0.05 -26.17 7.92
C ALA A 316 1.36 -25.67 7.57
N ILE A 317 1.61 -24.38 7.81
CA ILE A 317 2.81 -23.66 7.35
C ILE A 317 3.55 -23.09 8.55
N LYS A 318 4.86 -23.28 8.61
CA LYS A 318 5.78 -22.56 9.49
C LYS A 318 6.82 -21.86 8.62
N LEU A 319 6.89 -20.53 8.74
CA LEU A 319 7.85 -19.69 8.02
C LEU A 319 8.63 -18.84 9.02
N ASN A 320 9.95 -19.01 9.03
CA ASN A 320 10.84 -18.13 9.78
C ASN A 320 11.66 -17.32 8.78
N ARG A 321 11.37 -16.00 8.70
CA ARG A 321 12.05 -15.07 7.81
C ARG A 321 13.03 -14.22 8.59
N ASN A 322 14.26 -14.16 8.11
CA ASN A 322 15.22 -13.15 8.47
C ASN A 322 15.47 -12.26 7.25
N TYR A 323 15.28 -10.96 7.43
CA TYR A 323 15.49 -9.98 6.38
C TYR A 323 16.37 -8.85 6.90
N TRP A 324 17.51 -8.65 6.26
CA TRP A 324 18.40 -7.54 6.58
C TRP A 324 18.79 -6.79 5.32
N GLY A 325 19.18 -5.54 5.49
CA GLY A 325 19.61 -4.74 4.36
C GLY A 325 20.40 -3.51 4.78
N PHE A 326 21.04 -2.95 3.79
CA PHE A 326 21.83 -1.75 3.86
C PHE A 326 21.55 -0.89 2.63
N GLY A 327 21.55 0.42 2.82
CA GLY A 327 21.52 1.37 1.72
C GLY A 327 22.36 2.61 2.04
N ALA A 328 22.98 3.15 1.01
CA ALA A 328 23.75 4.39 1.11
C ALA A 328 23.51 5.24 -0.13
N ASN A 329 23.48 6.55 0.04
CA ASN A 329 23.37 7.47 -1.06
C ASN A 329 24.16 8.76 -0.78
N TYR A 330 24.67 9.34 -1.87
CA TYR A 330 25.33 10.63 -1.90
C TYR A 330 24.54 11.57 -2.79
N ASN A 331 24.23 12.76 -2.30
CA ASN A 331 23.49 13.79 -2.99
C ASN A 331 24.38 14.99 -3.28
N ASN A 332 24.27 15.52 -4.49
CA ASN A 332 24.81 16.80 -4.87
C ASN A 332 23.67 17.71 -5.32
N GLU A 333 23.43 18.81 -4.63
CA GLU A 333 22.38 19.80 -4.90
C GLU A 333 22.92 21.04 -5.63
N SER A 334 23.82 20.86 -6.59
CA SER A 334 24.25 21.90 -7.50
C SER A 334 23.20 22.19 -8.57
N LYS A 335 23.55 22.90 -9.64
CA LYS A 335 22.68 23.14 -10.80
C LYS A 335 22.10 21.84 -11.37
N PHE A 336 22.88 20.76 -11.36
CA PHE A 336 22.47 19.40 -11.62
C PHE A 336 22.31 18.69 -10.27
N LYS A 337 21.07 18.62 -9.77
CA LYS A 337 20.82 17.83 -8.56
C LYS A 337 20.98 16.36 -8.89
N THR A 338 21.95 15.72 -8.28
CA THR A 338 22.28 14.31 -8.56
C THR A 338 22.26 13.51 -7.28
N GLN A 339 21.65 12.33 -7.32
CA GLN A 339 21.80 11.30 -6.29
C GLN A 339 22.36 10.02 -6.90
N PHE A 340 23.46 9.55 -6.35
CA PHE A 340 24.00 8.21 -6.57
C PHE A 340 23.79 7.36 -5.34
N GLY A 341 23.40 6.09 -5.50
CA GLY A 341 23.20 5.23 -4.36
C GLY A 341 23.25 3.75 -4.66
N ILE A 342 23.32 2.98 -3.57
CA ILE A 342 23.31 1.52 -3.55
C ILE A 342 22.34 1.04 -2.49
N ASP A 343 21.59 -0.02 -2.79
CA ASP A 343 20.72 -0.74 -1.87
C ASP A 343 21.05 -2.25 -1.93
N ILE A 344 21.18 -2.88 -0.78
CA ILE A 344 21.37 -4.33 -0.63
C ILE A 344 20.31 -4.87 0.31
N GLY A 345 19.63 -5.92 -0.08
CA GLY A 345 18.67 -6.64 0.74
C GLY A 345 18.90 -8.14 0.67
N ASN A 346 18.85 -8.81 1.80
CA ASN A 346 18.97 -10.26 1.89
C ASN A 346 17.81 -10.82 2.73
N GLN A 347 16.95 -11.59 2.08
CA GLN A 347 15.86 -12.35 2.67
C GLN A 347 16.28 -13.81 2.76
N ASN A 348 16.20 -14.38 3.96
CA ASN A 348 16.51 -15.79 4.22
C ASN A 348 15.33 -16.40 4.98
N ASP A 349 14.64 -17.32 4.32
CA ASP A 349 13.44 -17.98 4.81
C ASP A 349 13.72 -19.46 5.11
N SER A 350 13.26 -19.93 6.26
CA SER A 350 13.11 -21.37 6.54
C SER A 350 11.64 -21.70 6.50
N ARG A 351 11.22 -22.43 5.49
CA ARG A 351 9.83 -22.82 5.25
C ARG A 351 9.63 -24.30 5.51
N LYS A 352 8.62 -24.61 6.32
CA LYS A 352 8.14 -25.98 6.54
C LYS A 352 6.65 -26.04 6.27
N ARG A 353 6.21 -27.12 5.63
CA ARG A 353 4.79 -27.43 5.46
C ARG A 353 4.49 -28.80 6.01
N PHE A 354 3.31 -28.93 6.58
CA PHE A 354 2.85 -30.16 7.21
C PHE A 354 1.45 -30.50 6.72
N ILE A 355 1.05 -31.74 6.84
CA ILE A 355 -0.35 -32.14 6.66
C ILE A 355 -1.20 -31.39 7.70
N ASN A 356 -2.25 -30.74 7.23
CA ASN A 356 -3.31 -30.16 8.06
C ASN A 356 -4.52 -31.10 8.01
N ASN A 357 -4.61 -32.04 8.93
CA ASN A 357 -5.74 -32.94 8.99
C ASN A 357 -6.86 -32.33 9.86
N GLN A 358 -7.76 -31.56 9.20
CA GLN A 358 -8.89 -30.86 9.85
C GLN A 358 -8.48 -30.07 11.11
N GLY A 359 -7.38 -29.30 10.97
CA GLY A 359 -6.84 -28.47 12.04
C GLY A 359 -5.80 -29.16 12.93
N ILE A 360 -5.56 -30.48 12.78
CA ILE A 360 -4.47 -31.22 13.44
C ILE A 360 -3.25 -31.22 12.52
N ILE A 361 -2.09 -30.83 13.04
CA ILE A 361 -0.83 -30.82 12.30
C ILE A 361 -0.22 -32.22 12.42
N GLU A 362 0.04 -32.87 11.27
CA GLU A 362 0.61 -34.18 11.19
C GLU A 362 2.03 -34.16 10.57
N SER A 363 2.36 -35.09 9.67
CA SER A 363 3.66 -35.26 9.10
C SER A 363 4.14 -34.06 8.28
N LEU A 364 5.46 -33.88 8.25
CA LEU A 364 6.16 -32.93 7.41
C LEU A 364 6.02 -33.38 5.94
N VAL A 365 5.79 -32.42 5.04
CA VAL A 365 5.66 -32.63 3.59
C VAL A 365 6.50 -31.65 2.77
N LEU A 366 7.16 -30.69 3.41
CA LEU A 366 8.11 -29.80 2.78
C LEU A 366 8.99 -29.18 3.86
N ASN A 367 10.30 -29.17 3.63
CA ASN A 367 11.28 -28.45 4.43
C ASN A 367 12.34 -27.85 3.49
N GLN A 368 12.41 -26.52 3.46
CA GLN A 368 13.36 -25.87 2.55
C GLN A 368 13.92 -24.57 3.14
N ARG A 369 15.12 -24.21 2.70
CA ARG A 369 15.68 -22.87 2.90
C ARG A 369 15.62 -22.09 1.59
N GLU A 370 15.15 -20.87 1.68
CA GLU A 370 14.99 -19.97 0.56
C GLU A 370 15.85 -18.73 0.80
N ASN A 371 16.67 -18.35 -0.16
CA ASN A 371 17.50 -17.17 -0.06
C ASN A 371 17.27 -16.27 -1.27
N PHE A 372 17.00 -14.97 -1.02
CA PHE A 372 16.84 -13.96 -2.06
C PHE A 372 17.70 -12.75 -1.72
N ILE A 373 18.74 -12.51 -2.54
CA ILE A 373 19.63 -11.36 -2.41
C ILE A 373 19.37 -10.41 -3.58
N ASN A 374 19.01 -9.15 -3.26
CA ASN A 374 18.93 -8.06 -4.22
C ASN A 374 20.07 -7.09 -3.98
N THR A 375 20.77 -6.68 -5.05
CA THR A 375 21.72 -5.57 -5.04
C THR A 375 21.34 -4.63 -6.16
N GLY A 376 21.09 -3.37 -5.83
CA GLY A 376 20.73 -2.33 -6.79
C GLY A 376 21.63 -1.12 -6.69
N ILE A 377 22.11 -0.64 -7.83
CA ILE A 377 22.89 0.61 -7.96
C ILE A 377 22.08 1.56 -8.82
N TYR A 378 21.96 2.82 -8.41
CA TYR A 378 21.16 3.80 -9.13
C TYR A 378 21.80 5.18 -9.20
N LEU A 379 21.46 5.90 -10.26
CA LEU A 379 21.77 7.30 -10.48
C LEU A 379 20.49 8.04 -10.87
N VAL A 380 20.20 9.14 -10.17
CA VAL A 380 19.04 10.00 -10.44
C VAL A 380 19.52 11.42 -10.58
N ASN A 381 19.02 12.12 -11.60
CA ASN A 381 19.38 13.51 -11.87
C ASN A 381 18.11 14.36 -12.05
N ASN A 382 18.12 15.59 -11.50
CA ASN A 382 17.17 16.64 -11.80
C ASN A 382 17.92 17.87 -12.31
N PHE A 383 17.61 18.28 -13.52
CA PHE A 383 18.17 19.45 -14.14
C PHE A 383 17.09 20.50 -14.36
N GLN A 384 17.29 21.70 -13.83
CA GLN A 384 16.36 22.82 -14.02
C GLN A 384 16.92 23.79 -15.04
N LEU A 385 16.17 24.03 -16.12
CA LEU A 385 16.48 24.98 -17.17
C LEU A 385 15.28 25.93 -17.35
N ASP A 386 15.37 27.14 -16.82
CA ASP A 386 14.29 28.15 -16.81
C ASP A 386 12.95 27.54 -16.33
N LYS A 387 11.99 27.38 -17.24
CA LYS A 387 10.66 26.81 -16.95
C LYS A 387 10.62 25.29 -16.99
N PHE A 388 11.67 24.64 -17.46
CA PHE A 388 11.75 23.18 -17.57
C PHE A 388 12.46 22.57 -16.36
N THR A 389 11.95 21.44 -15.91
CA THR A 389 12.68 20.52 -15.05
C THR A 389 12.74 19.17 -15.74
N ILE A 390 13.94 18.68 -16.01
CA ILE A 390 14.20 17.38 -16.63
C ILE A 390 14.69 16.46 -15.53
N SER A 391 13.99 15.35 -15.32
CA SER A 391 14.38 14.31 -14.37
C SER A 391 14.75 13.05 -15.13
N SER A 392 15.87 12.43 -14.79
CA SER A 392 16.28 11.14 -15.34
C SER A 392 16.73 10.20 -14.24
N GLY A 393 16.49 8.92 -14.42
CA GLY A 393 16.90 7.88 -13.50
C GLY A 393 17.35 6.65 -14.26
N ILE A 394 18.36 5.98 -13.73
CA ILE A 394 18.80 4.67 -14.21
C ILE A 394 19.16 3.82 -13.01
N ARG A 395 18.70 2.58 -13.01
CA ARG A 395 19.00 1.61 -11.94
C ARG A 395 19.30 0.25 -12.56
N TYR A 396 20.32 -0.41 -12.02
CA TYR A 396 20.67 -1.77 -12.33
C TYR A 396 20.54 -2.64 -11.09
N ASP A 397 19.70 -3.67 -11.18
CA ASP A 397 19.44 -4.63 -10.10
C ASP A 397 19.96 -6.02 -10.47
N ILE A 398 20.63 -6.66 -9.52
CA ILE A 398 21.05 -8.05 -9.57
C ILE A 398 20.29 -8.80 -8.46
N ASN A 399 19.51 -9.79 -8.86
CA ASN A 399 18.73 -10.64 -7.97
C ASN A 399 19.29 -12.07 -8.04
N LYS A 400 19.73 -12.60 -6.90
CA LYS A 400 20.17 -13.99 -6.75
C LYS A 400 19.16 -14.71 -5.88
N ILE A 401 18.62 -15.79 -6.39
CA ILE A 401 17.58 -16.59 -5.75
C ILE A 401 18.12 -18.02 -5.64
N GLU A 402 18.04 -18.59 -4.45
CA GLU A 402 18.50 -19.97 -4.16
C GLU A 402 17.45 -20.64 -3.30
N LEU A 403 17.08 -21.85 -3.66
CA LEU A 403 16.26 -22.76 -2.89
C LEU A 403 17.09 -24.00 -2.56
N LYS A 404 17.17 -24.36 -1.27
CA LYS A 404 17.80 -25.59 -0.77
C LYS A 404 16.72 -26.46 -0.15
N ASP A 405 16.42 -27.54 -0.81
CA ASP A 405 15.52 -28.55 -0.32
C ASP A 405 16.20 -29.35 0.81
N GLN A 406 15.47 -29.57 1.87
CA GLN A 406 15.88 -30.35 3.04
C GLN A 406 14.91 -31.52 3.34
N TYR A 407 13.89 -31.71 2.49
CA TYR A 407 12.94 -32.80 2.53
C TYR A 407 13.15 -33.67 1.28
N LEU A 408 14.08 -34.63 1.38
CA LEU A 408 14.55 -35.38 0.23
C LEU A 408 13.76 -36.70 -0.03
N GLU A 409 12.67 -36.91 0.71
CA GLU A 409 11.82 -38.10 0.54
C GLU A 409 11.04 -38.10 -0.79
N ASP A 410 10.76 -36.92 -1.34
CA ASP A 410 10.05 -36.74 -2.60
C ASP A 410 10.96 -36.30 -3.77
N GLY A 411 12.28 -36.33 -3.55
CA GLY A 411 13.31 -35.89 -4.50
C GLY A 411 14.09 -34.69 -4.01
N ASN A 412 14.94 -34.11 -4.85
CA ASN A 412 15.71 -32.91 -4.55
C ASN A 412 15.28 -31.73 -5.45
N SER A 413 14.61 -30.75 -4.87
CA SER A 413 14.11 -29.55 -5.54
C SER A 413 15.07 -28.35 -5.42
N SER A 414 16.31 -28.58 -4.99
CA SER A 414 17.30 -27.50 -4.82
C SER A 414 17.70 -26.90 -6.15
N ASP A 415 17.66 -25.57 -6.24
CA ASP A 415 18.09 -24.85 -7.43
C ASP A 415 18.42 -23.38 -7.14
N LYS A 416 18.96 -22.66 -8.14
CA LYS A 416 19.33 -21.26 -8.07
C LYS A 416 19.17 -20.55 -9.41
N ILE A 417 18.72 -19.30 -9.36
CA ILE A 417 18.58 -18.44 -10.56
C ILE A 417 19.16 -17.05 -10.29
N LYS A 418 19.67 -16.43 -11.33
CA LYS A 418 20.12 -15.04 -11.32
C LYS A 418 19.34 -14.22 -12.34
N LEU A 419 18.67 -13.17 -11.87
CA LEU A 419 17.90 -12.26 -12.68
C LEU A 419 18.53 -10.85 -12.64
N ASN A 420 18.73 -10.24 -13.79
CA ASN A 420 19.24 -8.88 -13.89
C ASN A 420 18.18 -7.96 -14.49
N SER A 421 18.17 -6.71 -14.04
CA SER A 421 17.22 -5.71 -14.54
C SER A 421 17.87 -4.34 -14.66
N LEU A 422 17.85 -3.77 -15.87
CA LEU A 422 18.19 -2.38 -16.14
C LEU A 422 16.89 -1.58 -16.32
N ASN A 423 16.74 -0.50 -15.55
CA ASN A 423 15.52 0.27 -15.48
C ASN A 423 15.79 1.77 -15.67
N PRO A 424 15.62 2.30 -16.88
CA PRO A 424 15.68 3.74 -17.14
C PRO A 424 14.34 4.43 -16.85
N SER A 425 14.41 5.75 -16.60
CA SER A 425 13.27 6.67 -16.61
C SER A 425 13.72 8.05 -17.07
N ILE A 426 12.80 8.76 -17.70
CA ILE A 426 12.96 10.17 -18.05
C ILE A 426 11.61 10.87 -17.93
N GLY A 427 11.66 12.13 -17.45
CA GLY A 427 10.47 12.96 -17.37
C GLY A 427 10.82 14.43 -17.54
N ILE A 428 9.88 15.18 -18.10
CA ILE A 428 9.98 16.60 -18.32
C ILE A 428 8.77 17.28 -17.69
N ASN A 429 9.02 18.27 -16.86
CA ASN A 429 8.01 19.15 -16.31
C ASN A 429 8.20 20.55 -16.87
N TYR A 430 7.14 21.14 -17.41
CA TYR A 430 7.14 22.50 -17.92
C TYR A 430 6.21 23.38 -17.06
N LYS A 431 6.78 24.42 -16.48
CA LYS A 431 6.05 25.42 -15.69
C LYS A 431 5.35 26.40 -16.63
N LEU A 432 4.06 26.22 -16.87
CA LEU A 432 3.24 27.11 -17.69
C LEU A 432 3.10 28.49 -17.05
N SER A 433 2.83 28.52 -15.73
CA SER A 433 2.70 29.74 -14.94
C SER A 433 3.13 29.48 -13.47
N LYS A 434 2.98 30.49 -12.60
CA LYS A 434 3.17 30.30 -11.13
C LYS A 434 2.19 29.27 -10.56
N ASN A 435 1.04 29.09 -11.22
CA ASN A 435 -0.09 28.31 -10.74
C ASN A 435 -0.42 27.11 -11.63
N SER A 436 0.39 26.79 -12.64
CA SER A 436 0.12 25.68 -13.55
C SER A 436 1.38 25.05 -14.11
N ARG A 437 1.32 23.74 -14.28
CA ARG A 437 2.37 22.95 -14.93
C ARG A 437 1.76 21.89 -15.83
N ILE A 438 2.55 21.46 -16.79
CA ILE A 438 2.33 20.23 -17.57
C ILE A 438 3.55 19.34 -17.43
N PHE A 439 3.36 18.04 -17.36
CA PHE A 439 4.45 17.10 -17.31
C PHE A 439 4.20 15.89 -18.19
N ILE A 440 5.29 15.27 -18.60
CA ILE A 440 5.31 14.02 -19.33
C ILE A 440 6.45 13.16 -18.80
N ASN A 441 6.23 11.85 -18.66
CA ASN A 441 7.29 10.93 -18.32
C ASN A 441 7.09 9.55 -18.96
N THR A 442 8.22 8.85 -19.07
CA THR A 442 8.25 7.42 -19.35
C THR A 442 9.23 6.75 -18.39
N SER A 443 8.87 5.56 -17.95
CA SER A 443 9.66 4.81 -16.98
C SER A 443 9.47 3.31 -17.18
N SER A 444 10.53 2.55 -16.87
CA SER A 444 10.47 1.10 -16.84
C SER A 444 10.28 0.58 -15.42
N GLY A 445 9.71 -0.61 -15.31
CA GLY A 445 9.55 -1.34 -14.08
C GLY A 445 9.73 -2.83 -14.27
N PHE A 446 10.04 -3.52 -13.19
CA PHE A 446 10.05 -4.98 -13.16
C PHE A 446 9.44 -5.51 -11.88
N GLU A 447 9.01 -6.76 -11.94
CA GLU A 447 8.55 -7.54 -10.79
C GLU A 447 9.12 -8.94 -10.91
N THR A 448 9.88 -9.38 -9.90
CA THR A 448 10.40 -10.74 -9.86
C THR A 448 9.31 -11.71 -9.41
N PRO A 449 9.30 -12.97 -9.84
CA PRO A 449 8.55 -14.00 -9.14
C PRO A 449 8.98 -14.09 -7.68
N THR A 450 8.04 -14.46 -6.80
CA THR A 450 8.33 -14.70 -5.37
C THR A 450 8.99 -16.06 -5.17
N LEU A 451 9.58 -16.24 -4.01
CA LEU A 451 10.12 -17.55 -3.60
C LEU A 451 9.05 -18.65 -3.64
N ASN A 452 7.80 -18.33 -3.26
CA ASN A 452 6.69 -19.29 -3.32
C ASN A 452 6.26 -19.62 -4.76
N GLU A 453 6.37 -18.68 -5.68
CA GLU A 453 6.04 -18.92 -7.11
C GLU A 453 7.10 -19.81 -7.76
N TYR A 454 8.38 -19.60 -7.44
CA TYR A 454 9.46 -20.48 -7.88
C TYR A 454 9.37 -21.90 -7.32
N SER A 455 8.92 -22.07 -6.09
CA SER A 455 8.81 -23.38 -5.42
C SER A 455 7.55 -24.15 -5.83
N SER A 456 6.85 -23.78 -6.88
CA SER A 456 5.63 -24.41 -7.39
C SER A 456 5.86 -24.81 -8.84
N SER A 457 6.28 -26.06 -9.08
CA SER A 457 6.39 -26.64 -10.43
C SER A 457 5.35 -27.73 -10.65
N PRO A 458 4.63 -27.77 -11.77
CA PRO A 458 3.74 -28.87 -12.12
C PRO A 458 4.51 -30.10 -12.64
N ILE A 459 5.77 -29.93 -13.00
CA ILE A 459 6.65 -30.99 -13.52
C ILE A 459 7.59 -31.41 -12.40
N GLY A 460 7.12 -32.33 -11.57
CA GLY A 460 7.90 -32.84 -10.42
C GLY A 460 7.91 -31.90 -9.20
N THR A 461 8.74 -32.24 -8.24
CA THR A 461 8.92 -31.52 -6.97
C THR A 461 9.98 -30.42 -7.12
N GLY A 462 9.92 -29.58 -8.15
CA GLY A 462 11.05 -28.75 -8.51
C GLY A 462 10.84 -27.26 -8.41
N PHE A 463 11.96 -26.57 -8.49
CA PHE A 463 12.07 -25.15 -8.71
C PHE A 463 11.68 -24.83 -10.17
N ASN A 464 10.79 -23.84 -10.37
CA ASN A 464 10.34 -23.46 -11.71
C ASN A 464 11.31 -22.46 -12.35
N GLU A 465 12.37 -22.95 -12.99
CA GLU A 465 13.41 -22.13 -13.65
C GLU A 465 12.89 -21.31 -14.83
N GLU A 466 11.77 -21.68 -15.43
CA GLU A 466 11.21 -20.99 -16.60
C GLU A 466 10.60 -19.63 -16.25
N LEU A 467 10.31 -19.37 -14.97
CA LEU A 467 9.73 -18.11 -14.54
C LEU A 467 10.70 -16.94 -14.70
N LYS A 468 10.27 -15.98 -15.48
CA LYS A 468 10.99 -14.72 -15.78
C LYS A 468 10.37 -13.54 -15.03
N SER A 469 11.16 -12.51 -14.78
CA SER A 469 10.63 -11.26 -14.25
C SER A 469 9.64 -10.64 -15.24
N GLN A 470 8.50 -10.19 -14.70
CA GLN A 470 7.60 -9.29 -15.42
C GLN A 470 8.32 -7.99 -15.75
N ARG A 471 8.09 -7.44 -16.94
CA ARG A 471 8.65 -6.16 -17.41
C ARG A 471 7.53 -5.21 -17.76
N ASN A 472 7.64 -3.97 -17.31
CA ASN A 472 6.65 -2.93 -17.52
C ASN A 472 7.29 -1.71 -18.16
N MET A 473 6.57 -1.07 -19.09
CA MET A 473 6.89 0.25 -19.62
C MET A 473 5.68 1.15 -19.39
N GLY A 474 5.89 2.22 -18.64
CA GLY A 474 4.88 3.20 -18.29
C GLY A 474 5.08 4.51 -19.04
N PHE A 475 3.98 5.17 -19.35
CA PHE A 475 3.91 6.52 -19.93
C PHE A 475 2.86 7.32 -19.16
N GLU A 476 3.14 8.59 -18.88
CA GLU A 476 2.20 9.52 -18.26
C GLU A 476 2.29 10.90 -18.90
N ILE A 477 1.16 11.56 -18.99
CA ILE A 477 1.05 12.99 -19.24
C ILE A 477 0.07 13.60 -18.24
N GLY A 478 0.41 14.72 -17.63
CA GLY A 478 -0.44 15.35 -16.63
C GLY A 478 -0.39 16.87 -16.65
N VAL A 479 -1.48 17.46 -16.19
CA VAL A 479 -1.65 18.91 -15.99
C VAL A 479 -2.02 19.13 -14.55
N SER A 480 -1.37 20.10 -13.89
CA SER A 480 -1.71 20.52 -12.54
C SER A 480 -2.01 22.01 -12.50
N LEU A 481 -3.12 22.37 -11.85
CA LEU A 481 -3.55 23.73 -11.59
C LEU A 481 -3.54 23.98 -10.08
N PHE A 482 -2.88 25.03 -9.63
CA PHE A 482 -2.74 25.39 -8.22
C PHE A 482 -3.34 26.78 -7.96
N ASN A 483 -4.04 26.91 -6.85
CA ASN A 483 -4.48 28.23 -6.37
C ASN A 483 -4.03 28.40 -4.92
N SER A 484 -2.88 29.04 -4.73
CA SER A 484 -2.29 29.26 -3.41
C SER A 484 -3.16 30.12 -2.49
N LYS A 485 -3.93 31.06 -3.03
CA LYS A 485 -4.83 31.93 -2.24
C LYS A 485 -5.99 31.14 -1.62
N ARG A 486 -6.45 30.08 -2.29
CA ARG A 486 -7.60 29.27 -1.87
C ARG A 486 -7.19 27.88 -1.38
N ASN A 487 -5.89 27.63 -1.24
CA ASN A 487 -5.38 26.29 -0.92
C ASN A 487 -6.09 25.20 -1.75
N SER A 488 -6.06 25.35 -3.07
CA SER A 488 -6.79 24.48 -3.98
C SER A 488 -5.88 23.99 -5.08
N ASN A 489 -6.05 22.75 -5.48
CA ASN A 489 -5.37 22.20 -6.65
C ASN A 489 -6.28 21.23 -7.41
N ILE A 490 -6.00 21.09 -8.69
CA ILE A 490 -6.57 20.05 -9.55
C ILE A 490 -5.43 19.46 -10.35
N ASP A 491 -5.30 18.14 -10.28
CA ASP A 491 -4.39 17.33 -11.08
C ASP A 491 -5.21 16.45 -12.02
N LEU A 492 -4.89 16.49 -13.31
CA LEU A 492 -5.42 15.59 -14.34
C LEU A 492 -4.27 14.84 -14.95
N VAL A 493 -4.34 13.50 -14.94
CA VAL A 493 -3.29 12.62 -15.45
C VAL A 493 -3.88 11.55 -16.35
N TYR A 494 -3.33 11.39 -17.55
CA TYR A 494 -3.48 10.19 -18.37
C TYR A 494 -2.28 9.30 -18.13
N PHE A 495 -2.53 8.00 -17.98
CA PHE A 495 -1.48 6.99 -17.84
C PHE A 495 -1.71 5.81 -18.78
N GLU A 496 -0.61 5.20 -19.19
CA GLU A 496 -0.59 3.94 -19.93
C GLU A 496 0.57 3.09 -19.43
N THR A 497 0.35 1.78 -19.24
CA THR A 497 1.40 0.82 -18.91
C THR A 497 1.18 -0.46 -19.69
N VAL A 498 2.23 -0.92 -20.36
CA VAL A 498 2.28 -2.21 -21.04
C VAL A 498 3.18 -3.14 -20.23
N SER A 499 2.70 -4.34 -19.93
CA SER A 499 3.41 -5.39 -19.22
C SER A 499 3.66 -6.58 -20.12
N ASN A 500 4.87 -7.12 -20.07
CA ASN A 500 5.27 -8.36 -20.72
C ASN A 500 5.69 -9.37 -19.64
N ASN A 501 5.51 -10.67 -19.92
CA ASN A 501 5.83 -11.77 -19.02
C ASN A 501 5.13 -11.63 -17.65
N GLU A 502 3.85 -11.25 -17.66
CA GLU A 502 3.08 -11.14 -16.42
C GLU A 502 2.98 -12.53 -15.76
N VAL A 503 3.38 -12.65 -14.48
CA VAL A 503 3.30 -13.92 -13.75
C VAL A 503 1.87 -14.14 -13.32
N LEU A 504 1.24 -15.21 -13.79
CA LEU A 504 -0.15 -15.56 -13.49
C LEU A 504 -0.22 -16.96 -12.88
N SER A 505 -1.16 -17.11 -11.94
CA SER A 505 -1.45 -18.42 -11.38
C SER A 505 -2.44 -19.19 -12.24
N TYR A 506 -2.23 -20.50 -12.32
CA TYR A 506 -3.18 -21.46 -12.90
C TYR A 506 -3.27 -22.70 -12.00
N GLU A 507 -4.26 -23.52 -12.22
CA GLU A 507 -4.43 -24.81 -11.57
C GLU A 507 -4.30 -25.92 -12.62
N ASP A 508 -3.68 -27.03 -12.24
CA ASP A 508 -3.53 -28.20 -13.07
C ASP A 508 -4.52 -29.28 -12.59
N GLU A 509 -5.18 -29.96 -13.52
CA GLU A 509 -6.20 -30.96 -13.23
C GLU A 509 -5.63 -32.17 -12.45
N ASN A 510 -4.34 -32.46 -12.66
CA ASN A 510 -3.65 -33.54 -11.94
C ASN A 510 -3.31 -33.16 -10.48
N PHE A 511 -3.37 -31.86 -10.14
CA PHE A 511 -3.05 -31.33 -8.82
C PHE A 511 -4.15 -30.41 -8.31
N PRO A 512 -5.36 -30.90 -8.03
CA PRO A 512 -6.51 -30.09 -7.66
C PRO A 512 -6.25 -29.31 -6.36
N ASN A 513 -6.63 -28.02 -6.37
CA ASN A 513 -6.41 -27.04 -5.29
C ASN A 513 -4.95 -26.59 -5.10
N GLN A 514 -4.04 -26.97 -5.98
CA GLN A 514 -2.66 -26.47 -5.99
C GLN A 514 -2.52 -25.42 -7.09
N LYS A 515 -1.90 -24.30 -6.76
CA LYS A 515 -1.61 -23.23 -7.73
C LYS A 515 -0.19 -23.33 -8.23
N PHE A 516 -0.08 -23.26 -9.54
CA PHE A 516 1.17 -23.15 -10.29
C PHE A 516 1.25 -21.79 -10.95
N TYR A 517 2.40 -21.44 -11.47
CA TYR A 517 2.65 -20.13 -12.04
C TYR A 517 3.38 -20.25 -13.38
N ASN A 518 2.99 -19.41 -14.31
CA ASN A 518 3.68 -19.25 -15.59
C ASN A 518 3.76 -17.76 -15.97
N ASN A 519 4.60 -17.44 -16.93
CA ASN A 519 4.61 -16.12 -17.55
C ASN A 519 3.55 -16.09 -18.64
N ALA A 520 2.44 -15.43 -18.35
CA ALA A 520 1.45 -15.14 -19.36
C ALA A 520 1.84 -13.88 -20.14
N GLY A 521 1.69 -13.95 -21.41
CA GLY A 521 1.87 -13.01 -22.46
C GLY A 521 2.01 -11.52 -22.10
N LYS A 522 1.02 -10.74 -22.51
CA LYS A 522 1.06 -9.28 -22.48
C LYS A 522 -0.23 -8.70 -21.94
N SER A 523 -0.13 -7.66 -21.11
CA SER A 523 -1.28 -6.91 -20.63
C SER A 523 -1.10 -5.40 -20.84
N LYS A 524 -2.23 -4.67 -20.90
CA LYS A 524 -2.25 -3.21 -21.00
C LYS A 524 -3.17 -2.61 -19.94
N ARG A 525 -2.70 -1.57 -19.33
CA ARG A 525 -3.41 -0.76 -18.35
C ARG A 525 -3.37 0.69 -18.80
N GLU A 526 -4.52 1.31 -18.99
CA GLU A 526 -4.61 2.72 -19.41
C GLU A 526 -5.78 3.40 -18.69
N GLY A 527 -5.67 4.72 -18.44
CA GLY A 527 -6.75 5.44 -17.81
C GLY A 527 -6.50 6.91 -17.55
N ILE A 528 -7.50 7.54 -16.95
CA ILE A 528 -7.49 8.95 -16.55
C ILE A 528 -7.70 9.02 -15.05
N GLU A 529 -6.91 9.86 -14.41
CA GLU A 529 -6.98 10.16 -12.98
C GLU A 529 -7.24 11.65 -12.76
N ILE A 530 -8.11 11.99 -11.82
CA ILE A 530 -8.38 13.36 -11.38
C ILE A 530 -8.22 13.40 -9.86
N LEU A 531 -7.42 14.33 -9.35
CA LEU A 531 -7.33 14.66 -7.93
C LEU A 531 -7.62 16.14 -7.76
N GLY A 532 -8.60 16.48 -6.93
CA GLY A 532 -8.98 17.85 -6.66
C GLY A 532 -9.10 18.13 -5.17
N PHE A 533 -8.59 19.28 -4.73
CA PHE A 533 -8.84 19.84 -3.40
C PHE A 533 -9.33 21.27 -3.57
N TYR A 534 -10.36 21.61 -2.83
CA TYR A 534 -10.89 22.96 -2.80
C TYR A 534 -11.24 23.37 -1.37
N THR A 535 -10.64 24.47 -0.90
CA THR A 535 -10.86 24.97 0.46
C THR A 535 -11.70 26.22 0.43
N ILE A 536 -12.82 26.22 1.16
CA ILE A 536 -13.69 27.38 1.37
C ILE A 536 -13.79 27.60 2.88
N ASN A 537 -13.16 28.64 3.38
CA ASN A 537 -13.09 28.92 4.81
C ASN A 537 -12.58 27.71 5.60
N LYS A 538 -13.44 27.10 6.44
CA LYS A 538 -13.12 25.91 7.26
C LYS A 538 -13.64 24.61 6.65
N THR A 539 -14.03 24.62 5.39
CA THR A 539 -14.53 23.46 4.66
C THR A 539 -13.52 23.05 3.60
N ILE A 540 -13.16 21.79 3.56
CA ILE A 540 -12.31 21.19 2.53
C ILE A 540 -13.17 20.17 1.77
N ILE A 541 -13.22 20.34 0.46
CA ILE A 541 -13.82 19.38 -0.46
C ILE A 541 -12.66 18.72 -1.21
N SER A 542 -12.57 17.41 -1.14
CA SER A 542 -11.60 16.64 -1.92
C SER A 542 -12.31 15.63 -2.82
N THR A 543 -11.81 15.50 -4.04
CA THR A 543 -12.35 14.58 -5.04
C THR A 543 -11.21 13.80 -5.64
N SER A 544 -11.35 12.48 -5.69
CA SER A 544 -10.46 11.55 -6.37
C SER A 544 -11.28 10.73 -7.35
N PHE A 545 -10.88 10.72 -8.60
CA PHE A 545 -11.56 9.95 -9.64
C PHE A 545 -10.54 9.19 -10.49
N THR A 546 -10.84 7.94 -10.78
CA THR A 546 -10.09 7.09 -11.69
C THR A 546 -11.05 6.41 -12.65
N LEU A 547 -10.76 6.49 -13.93
CA LEU A 547 -11.40 5.69 -14.98
C LEU A 547 -10.32 4.92 -15.71
N GLY A 548 -10.38 3.58 -15.69
CA GLY A 548 -9.34 2.74 -16.24
C GLY A 548 -9.87 1.61 -17.11
N LYS A 549 -9.04 1.20 -18.07
CA LYS A 549 -9.21 0.01 -18.90
C LYS A 549 -8.00 -0.88 -18.71
N TYR A 550 -8.23 -2.09 -18.22
CA TYR A 550 -7.22 -3.06 -17.82
C TYR A 550 -7.51 -4.37 -18.55
N ILE A 551 -6.68 -4.75 -19.52
CA ILE A 551 -6.98 -5.88 -20.43
C ILE A 551 -5.76 -6.75 -20.67
N PHE A 552 -6.01 -8.03 -20.90
CA PHE A 552 -5.03 -8.94 -21.48
C PHE A 552 -4.90 -8.66 -22.99
N LYS A 553 -3.68 -8.48 -23.47
CA LYS A 553 -3.34 -8.38 -24.89
C LYS A 553 -3.00 -9.73 -25.48
N GLU A 554 -2.30 -10.54 -24.71
CA GLU A 554 -1.89 -11.90 -25.05
C GLU A 554 -1.89 -12.72 -23.77
N PHE A 555 -2.83 -13.61 -23.62
CA PHE A 555 -2.88 -14.55 -22.49
C PHE A 555 -3.65 -15.79 -22.89
N ARG A 556 -2.99 -16.94 -22.78
CA ARG A 556 -3.59 -18.26 -22.96
C ARG A 556 -3.20 -19.15 -21.79
N ASP A 557 -4.15 -19.93 -21.31
CA ASP A 557 -3.85 -21.14 -20.55
C ASP A 557 -3.94 -22.37 -21.50
N ASN A 558 -3.88 -23.56 -20.95
CA ASN A 558 -3.91 -24.79 -21.77
C ASN A 558 -5.21 -24.98 -22.58
N VAL A 559 -6.28 -24.31 -22.21
CA VAL A 559 -7.63 -24.52 -22.75
C VAL A 559 -8.19 -23.27 -23.44
N ASN A 560 -7.94 -22.07 -22.88
CA ASN A 560 -8.64 -20.85 -23.24
C ASN A 560 -7.71 -19.74 -23.72
N ASP A 561 -8.21 -18.88 -24.61
CA ASP A 561 -7.58 -17.62 -25.00
C ASP A 561 -8.36 -16.46 -24.35
N TYR A 562 -7.67 -15.72 -23.47
CA TYR A 562 -8.23 -14.58 -22.73
C TYR A 562 -7.91 -13.23 -23.36
N LYS A 563 -7.41 -13.19 -24.59
CA LYS A 563 -7.09 -11.96 -25.32
C LYS A 563 -8.30 -11.04 -25.40
N GLY A 564 -8.12 -9.78 -24.95
CA GLY A 564 -9.17 -8.77 -24.93
C GLY A 564 -10.00 -8.76 -23.64
N ASN A 565 -9.95 -9.81 -22.82
CA ASN A 565 -10.64 -9.86 -21.54
C ASN A 565 -10.06 -8.86 -20.56
N LYS A 566 -10.92 -8.38 -19.67
CA LYS A 566 -10.52 -7.49 -18.57
C LYS A 566 -9.76 -8.28 -17.50
N ILE A 567 -8.73 -7.67 -16.95
CA ILE A 567 -7.99 -8.24 -15.82
C ILE A 567 -8.91 -8.25 -14.60
N PRO A 568 -9.11 -9.41 -13.94
CA PRO A 568 -10.05 -9.52 -12.83
C PRO A 568 -9.57 -8.81 -11.55
N GLY A 569 -10.53 -8.53 -10.65
CA GLY A 569 -10.29 -7.90 -9.36
C GLY A 569 -9.96 -6.41 -9.41
N ILE A 570 -10.17 -5.76 -10.56
CA ILE A 570 -9.90 -4.33 -10.75
C ILE A 570 -11.19 -3.62 -11.17
N PRO A 571 -11.71 -2.67 -10.38
CA PRO A 571 -12.87 -1.88 -10.78
C PRO A 571 -12.54 -0.97 -11.98
N ASN A 572 -13.49 -0.82 -12.90
CA ASN A 572 -13.31 0.02 -14.08
C ASN A 572 -13.29 1.52 -13.78
N ASN A 573 -13.89 1.93 -12.66
CA ASN A 573 -13.84 3.30 -12.16
C ASN A 573 -13.93 3.34 -10.63
N ILE A 574 -13.34 4.37 -10.04
CA ILE A 574 -13.44 4.68 -8.61
C ILE A 574 -13.65 6.18 -8.49
N LEU A 575 -14.65 6.58 -7.71
CA LEU A 575 -14.86 7.98 -7.33
C LEU A 575 -14.90 8.06 -5.81
N THR A 576 -14.10 8.93 -5.23
CA THR A 576 -14.18 9.29 -3.81
C THR A 576 -14.41 10.79 -3.70
N VAL A 577 -15.42 11.20 -2.93
CA VAL A 577 -15.69 12.60 -2.61
C VAL A 577 -15.73 12.74 -1.10
N SER A 578 -14.88 13.60 -0.55
CA SER A 578 -14.85 13.87 0.89
C SER A 578 -15.16 15.34 1.15
N LEU A 579 -16.02 15.59 2.14
CA LEU A 579 -16.34 16.90 2.66
C LEU A 579 -15.93 16.95 4.12
N GLU A 580 -14.96 17.79 4.45
CA GLU A 580 -14.48 18.03 5.80
C GLU A 580 -14.85 19.45 6.24
N HIS A 581 -15.48 19.59 7.41
CA HIS A 581 -15.84 20.87 7.96
C HIS A 581 -15.44 20.99 9.43
N LYS A 582 -14.75 22.07 9.77
CA LYS A 582 -14.45 22.41 11.16
C LYS A 582 -15.27 23.63 11.57
N THR A 583 -16.20 23.46 12.51
CA THR A 583 -17.02 24.57 13.02
C THR A 583 -16.22 25.57 13.86
N LYS A 584 -16.80 26.72 14.19
CA LYS A 584 -16.19 27.70 15.11
C LYS A 584 -15.94 27.11 16.51
N ASN A 585 -16.78 26.18 16.95
CA ASN A 585 -16.70 25.54 18.28
C ASN A 585 -15.85 24.27 18.27
N ASN A 586 -14.92 24.13 17.31
CA ASN A 586 -14.01 22.99 17.17
C ASN A 586 -14.71 21.61 17.01
N LEU A 587 -15.97 21.61 16.53
CA LEU A 587 -16.62 20.38 16.07
C LEU A 587 -16.09 20.09 14.67
N PHE A 588 -15.59 18.89 14.46
CA PHE A 588 -15.16 18.34 13.18
C PHE A 588 -16.24 17.42 12.62
N LEU A 589 -16.55 17.59 11.34
CA LEU A 589 -17.48 16.75 10.59
C LEU A 589 -16.79 16.31 9.29
N ASN A 590 -16.90 15.03 8.94
CA ASN A 590 -16.41 14.52 7.68
C ASN A 590 -17.42 13.55 7.08
N PHE A 591 -17.77 13.77 5.82
CA PHE A 591 -18.52 12.85 4.98
C PHE A 591 -17.62 12.34 3.88
N ASN A 592 -17.56 11.04 3.69
CA ASN A 592 -16.76 10.41 2.67
C ASN A 592 -17.63 9.46 1.83
N PHE A 593 -17.96 9.87 0.62
CA PHE A 593 -18.68 9.08 -0.37
C PHE A 593 -17.69 8.38 -1.28
N LYS A 594 -17.90 7.08 -1.51
CA LYS A 594 -17.11 6.26 -2.44
C LYS A 594 -18.03 5.47 -3.36
N ASN A 595 -17.81 5.61 -4.67
CA ASN A 595 -18.37 4.75 -5.70
C ASN A 595 -17.25 3.85 -6.22
N THR A 596 -17.48 2.54 -6.19
CA THR A 596 -16.60 1.54 -6.79
C THR A 596 -17.32 0.90 -7.97
N GLY A 597 -16.72 0.97 -9.15
CA GLY A 597 -17.27 0.43 -10.39
C GLY A 597 -17.29 -1.09 -10.41
N SER A 598 -17.93 -1.64 -11.42
CA SER A 598 -17.97 -3.10 -11.62
C SER A 598 -16.61 -3.67 -11.98
N MET A 599 -16.41 -4.95 -11.68
CA MET A 599 -15.22 -5.73 -11.99
C MET A 599 -15.59 -7.19 -12.31
N PHE A 600 -14.61 -7.98 -12.74
CA PHE A 600 -14.76 -9.42 -12.93
C PHE A 600 -13.98 -10.19 -11.86
N ALA A 601 -14.43 -11.40 -11.56
CA ALA A 601 -13.78 -12.27 -10.57
C ALA A 601 -12.85 -13.31 -11.20
N ASP A 602 -12.92 -13.51 -12.51
CA ASP A 602 -12.19 -14.54 -13.23
C ASP A 602 -11.63 -14.05 -14.57
N ASN A 603 -10.60 -14.73 -15.07
CA ASN A 603 -9.93 -14.39 -16.33
C ASN A 603 -10.85 -14.51 -17.56
N SER A 604 -11.85 -15.40 -17.52
CA SER A 604 -12.82 -15.58 -18.60
C SER A 604 -13.85 -14.47 -18.67
N ASN A 605 -13.92 -13.60 -17.65
CA ASN A 605 -14.94 -12.56 -17.46
C ASN A 605 -16.37 -13.13 -17.37
N SER A 606 -16.51 -14.36 -16.90
CA SER A 606 -17.80 -15.03 -16.73
C SER A 606 -18.52 -14.59 -15.45
N VAL A 607 -17.78 -14.20 -14.42
CA VAL A 607 -18.34 -13.80 -13.13
C VAL A 607 -18.19 -12.28 -12.94
N HIS A 608 -19.33 -11.60 -13.09
CA HIS A 608 -19.42 -10.15 -12.97
C HIS A 608 -19.76 -9.72 -11.53
N ILE A 609 -19.01 -8.76 -10.98
CA ILE A 609 -19.26 -8.14 -9.68
C ILE A 609 -19.85 -6.76 -9.92
N ASN A 610 -21.00 -6.51 -9.32
CA ASN A 610 -21.72 -5.25 -9.45
C ASN A 610 -20.97 -4.08 -8.78
N LYS A 611 -21.21 -2.87 -9.31
CA LYS A 611 -20.80 -1.61 -8.68
C LYS A 611 -21.53 -1.41 -7.36
N PHE A 612 -20.91 -0.67 -6.45
CA PHE A 612 -21.50 -0.32 -5.16
C PHE A 612 -21.09 1.09 -4.70
N ASN A 613 -21.86 1.65 -3.75
CA ASN A 613 -21.64 2.96 -3.18
C ASN A 613 -21.63 2.87 -1.66
N THR A 614 -20.66 3.53 -1.03
CA THR A 614 -20.63 3.66 0.43
C THR A 614 -20.58 5.13 0.82
N LEU A 615 -21.23 5.47 1.94
CA LEU A 615 -21.09 6.77 2.59
C LEU A 615 -20.67 6.55 4.04
N ASN A 616 -19.56 7.16 4.41
CA ASN A 616 -19.03 7.15 5.76
C ASN A 616 -19.16 8.53 6.38
N PHE A 617 -19.43 8.57 7.68
CA PHE A 617 -19.51 9.79 8.47
C PHE A 617 -18.58 9.71 9.66
N LYS A 618 -17.88 10.81 9.93
CA LYS A 618 -17.04 10.95 11.13
C LYS A 618 -17.34 12.29 11.80
N MET A 619 -17.44 12.28 13.11
CA MET A 619 -17.54 13.49 13.90
C MET A 619 -16.67 13.43 15.14
N GLY A 620 -16.18 14.56 15.58
CA GLY A 620 -15.44 14.65 16.83
C GLY A 620 -15.33 16.11 17.31
N LYS A 621 -15.09 16.31 18.58
CA LYS A 621 -15.01 17.66 19.14
C LYS A 621 -13.86 17.77 20.14
N GLU A 622 -13.07 18.84 20.02
CA GLU A 622 -12.02 19.17 20.96
C GLU A 622 -12.57 19.92 22.18
N PHE A 623 -12.26 19.42 23.36
CA PHE A 623 -12.51 20.06 24.64
C PHE A 623 -11.19 20.28 25.36
N LYS A 624 -10.95 21.50 25.84
CA LYS A 624 -9.83 21.78 26.73
C LYS A 624 -10.30 21.56 28.17
N PHE A 625 -9.61 20.69 28.88
CA PHE A 625 -9.85 20.43 30.30
C PHE A 625 -8.52 20.55 31.05
N TYR A 626 -8.34 21.63 31.82
CA TYR A 626 -7.07 22.02 32.45
C TYR A 626 -5.93 22.07 31.40
N LYS A 627 -4.92 21.22 31.56
CA LYS A 627 -3.77 21.09 30.65
C LYS A 627 -4.00 20.07 29.54
N SER A 628 -5.11 19.33 29.59
CA SER A 628 -5.40 18.24 28.68
C SER A 628 -6.35 18.68 27.56
N MET A 629 -6.18 18.11 26.38
CA MET A 629 -7.14 18.15 25.30
C MET A 629 -7.86 16.81 25.23
N ILE A 630 -9.19 16.83 25.35
CA ILE A 630 -10.04 15.64 25.28
C ILE A 630 -10.78 15.69 23.94
N TYR A 631 -10.73 14.60 23.20
CA TYR A 631 -11.34 14.48 21.87
C TYR A 631 -12.22 13.23 21.81
N PRO A 632 -13.52 13.30 22.21
CA PRO A 632 -14.48 12.27 21.88
C PRO A 632 -14.80 12.30 20.37
N PHE A 633 -15.01 11.10 19.79
CA PHE A 633 -15.37 10.95 18.39
C PHE A 633 -16.37 9.81 18.16
N LEU A 634 -17.11 9.93 17.06
CA LEU A 634 -18.04 8.94 16.55
C LEU A 634 -17.75 8.73 15.06
N ILE A 635 -17.75 7.47 14.62
CA ILE A 635 -17.57 7.07 13.24
C ILE A 635 -18.69 6.11 12.86
N VAL A 636 -19.33 6.37 11.73
CA VAL A 636 -20.35 5.51 11.14
C VAL A 636 -19.90 5.17 9.73
N ASN A 637 -19.55 3.93 9.48
CA ASN A 637 -19.17 3.48 8.14
C ASN A 637 -20.40 2.86 7.47
N ASN A 638 -20.47 2.97 6.13
CA ASN A 638 -21.53 2.42 5.30
C ASN A 638 -22.94 2.78 5.81
N ILE A 639 -23.23 4.09 5.88
CA ILE A 639 -24.50 4.61 6.44
C ILE A 639 -25.72 4.00 5.75
N PHE A 640 -25.66 3.72 4.45
CA PHE A 640 -26.77 3.23 3.65
C PHE A 640 -26.96 1.72 3.73
N GLU A 641 -26.12 0.99 4.52
CA GLU A 641 -26.15 -0.47 4.64
C GLU A 641 -25.99 -1.19 3.29
N GLU A 642 -25.28 -0.56 2.36
CA GLU A 642 -24.96 -1.15 1.04
C GLU A 642 -24.33 -2.54 1.22
N GLU A 643 -24.88 -3.52 0.49
CA GLU A 643 -24.35 -4.88 0.46
C GLU A 643 -23.34 -5.02 -0.67
N TYR A 644 -22.07 -5.20 -0.31
CA TYR A 644 -20.98 -5.37 -1.25
C TYR A 644 -20.00 -6.44 -0.77
N PHE A 645 -19.01 -6.75 -1.58
CA PHE A 645 -17.95 -7.68 -1.22
C PHE A 645 -16.65 -6.89 -0.92
N ASP A 646 -16.11 -7.12 0.27
CA ASP A 646 -14.85 -6.52 0.73
C ASP A 646 -13.66 -7.04 -0.09
N ASN A 647 -13.74 -8.31 -0.47
CA ASN A 647 -12.73 -8.95 -1.29
C ASN A 647 -13.37 -9.91 -2.32
N ILE A 648 -12.67 -10.05 -3.44
CA ILE A 648 -12.97 -11.03 -4.46
C ILE A 648 -11.75 -11.94 -4.62
N ARG A 649 -11.95 -13.24 -4.40
CA ARG A 649 -10.92 -14.25 -4.63
C ARG A 649 -10.84 -14.55 -6.11
N ILE A 650 -9.83 -13.98 -6.78
CA ILE A 650 -9.65 -14.09 -8.23
C ILE A 650 -9.40 -15.56 -8.61
N ASN A 651 -10.11 -16.04 -9.65
CA ASN A 651 -10.04 -17.40 -10.17
C ASN A 651 -10.23 -18.48 -9.09
N ALA A 652 -11.14 -18.22 -8.13
CA ALA A 652 -11.40 -19.17 -7.07
C ALA A 652 -12.16 -20.40 -7.59
N LEU A 653 -11.78 -21.59 -7.12
CA LEU A 653 -12.46 -22.83 -7.44
C LEU A 653 -13.88 -22.90 -6.86
N ALA A 654 -14.73 -23.70 -7.53
CA ALA A 654 -16.10 -24.00 -7.11
C ALA A 654 -16.95 -22.75 -6.84
N GLY A 655 -16.68 -21.63 -7.55
CA GLY A 655 -17.47 -20.40 -7.44
C GLY A 655 -17.32 -19.64 -6.12
N ARG A 656 -16.29 -19.93 -5.30
CA ARG A 656 -16.07 -19.32 -3.99
C ARG A 656 -15.32 -17.99 -4.07
N TYR A 657 -15.85 -17.11 -4.90
CA TYR A 657 -15.24 -15.81 -5.18
C TYR A 657 -15.48 -14.77 -4.07
N TYR A 658 -16.54 -14.89 -3.25
CA TYR A 658 -17.16 -13.78 -2.56
C TYR A 658 -16.77 -13.75 -1.07
N GLU A 659 -16.26 -12.62 -0.62
CA GLU A 659 -16.07 -12.30 0.79
C GLU A 659 -16.91 -11.07 1.16
N PRO A 660 -18.08 -11.26 1.81
CA PRO A 660 -18.99 -10.18 2.13
C PRO A 660 -18.40 -9.14 3.07
N ALA A 661 -18.61 -7.86 2.75
CA ALA A 661 -18.31 -6.73 3.61
C ALA A 661 -19.37 -6.54 4.70
N PRO A 662 -19.02 -5.91 5.84
CA PRO A 662 -19.99 -5.50 6.84
C PRO A 662 -20.97 -4.47 6.28
N LYS A 663 -22.23 -4.51 6.72
CA LYS A 663 -23.21 -3.43 6.57
C LYS A 663 -22.77 -2.22 7.40
N ARG A 664 -23.71 -1.42 7.91
CA ARG A 664 -23.37 -0.28 8.77
C ARG A 664 -22.58 -0.72 9.99
N THR A 665 -21.47 -0.02 10.27
CA THR A 665 -20.71 -0.18 11.51
C THR A 665 -20.59 1.14 12.24
N ILE A 666 -20.62 1.09 13.57
CA ILE A 666 -20.56 2.27 14.43
C ILE A 666 -19.42 2.08 15.43
N PHE A 667 -18.60 3.11 15.56
CA PHE A 667 -17.47 3.16 16.50
C PHE A 667 -17.47 4.48 17.25
N GLY A 668 -17.31 4.39 18.56
CA GLY A 668 -17.06 5.55 19.41
C GLY A 668 -15.70 5.47 20.08
N GLY A 669 -15.14 6.62 20.40
CA GLY A 669 -13.88 6.62 21.11
C GLY A 669 -13.54 7.97 21.76
N ILE A 670 -12.47 7.94 22.52
CA ILE A 670 -11.93 9.12 23.20
C ILE A 670 -10.41 9.15 23.02
N ARG A 671 -9.87 10.33 22.75
CA ARG A 671 -8.45 10.61 22.77
C ARG A 671 -8.17 11.69 23.79
N ILE A 672 -7.15 11.49 24.59
CA ILE A 672 -6.68 12.44 25.59
C ILE A 672 -5.23 12.77 25.25
N SER A 673 -4.90 14.05 25.15
CA SER A 673 -3.52 14.51 24.96
C SER A 673 -3.14 15.57 26.00
N LEU A 674 -1.92 15.45 26.51
CA LEU A 674 -1.26 16.33 27.48
C LEU A 674 -0.09 17.05 26.82
#